data_8afec39ec84d34d906930945fe418d32
#
_entry.id   8afec39ec84d34d906930945fe418d32
#
_cell.length_a   1.000
_cell.length_b   1.000
_cell.length_c   1.000
_cell.angle_alpha   90.00
_cell.angle_beta   90.00
_cell.angle_gamma   90.00
#
_symmetry.space_group_name_H-M   'P 1'
#
loop_
_entity.id
_entity.type
_entity.pdbx_description
1 polymer ?
#
loop_
_entity_poly.entity_id
_entity_poly.type
_entity_poly.pdbx_seq_one_letter_code
_entity_poly.pdbx_strand_id
1 'polypeptide(L)'
;MIDERRLDPQGRRRAIRSGGALLFFLTVTIVMTWPLTAGLSRDIPGDFGDPLFTSWVLSWDATHLGRGWWSANIFAPHPLTLAYSEHFLPQALEVLPVYALTGNPILCYNLLFLSTFALSGFGMFLLGTELTGSSAAGLVGGLAFAFAPYRIANIPHLHVLSAAWMPLVLLGLHRHYATQRTAPLAGAAVAWVVQNLSCGYYFLFFTPVVILYVVWEITRRSLWSNARTLVLTAVAIGIVLAATVPFLLPYVELRRLGFSARSLAETQRFSADVYAYFTADPNVWLWGPILQAWPKSEGLLFPGLTIVVLAATGAYRWKEGTAESAESAESRSSRWFLRSLRFLLFVTSAVIVALLLGFSVRLPGIKITSLSRVLLVNAVALAAVMTASNRVREAAKRWLLSRAGLFSGIVLFAVVMSFGPEIRAKGRTVASHSLYAMFFEVAPGFDGVRVPARSATIGTLGLAALAALGVGAIDRRRRDAAGLAAGALILLEAIAVPIPLNQNSTQYSQPGLAPLPSSIALGSTAPEVYRFVTTLPASAVLLELPLGEPAFDIRYMFYSTRHWRKLVNSYSGGAPQDYGALTESLKDVESRPDRAWETIRQTTATHAIVHEASYADGGGRRLSDWLSSRGAHEVAAFGSDKVFALPSP
;
A
#
# COMPACT_ATOMS: atom_id res chain seq x y z
N MET A 1 1.22 -48.58 3.03
CA MET A 1 2.62 -48.39 2.62
C MET A 1 2.70 -47.05 1.92
N ILE A 2 3.05 -46.01 2.67
CA ILE A 2 3.25 -44.63 2.15
C ILE A 2 4.65 -44.63 1.55
N ASP A 3 4.72 -44.47 0.23
CA ASP A 3 5.95 -44.42 -0.57
C ASP A 3 6.76 -43.17 -0.12
N GLU A 4 7.80 -43.39 0.67
CA GLU A 4 8.82 -42.41 0.99
C GLU A 4 9.61 -42.08 -0.29
N ARG A 5 9.08 -41.20 -1.15
CA ARG A 5 9.87 -40.55 -2.19
C ARG A 5 10.98 -39.75 -1.50
N ARG A 6 12.16 -40.37 -1.39
CA ARG A 6 13.38 -39.69 -0.91
C ARG A 6 13.58 -38.44 -1.79
N LEU A 7 13.34 -37.27 -1.21
CA LEU A 7 13.68 -36.00 -1.85
C LEU A 7 15.16 -36.09 -2.26
N ASP A 8 15.45 -35.77 -3.53
CA ASP A 8 16.78 -35.57 -4.05
C ASP A 8 17.62 -34.73 -3.06
N PRO A 9 18.87 -35.09 -2.73
CA PRO A 9 19.71 -34.35 -1.79
C PRO A 9 19.78 -32.83 -2.05
N GLN A 10 19.67 -32.38 -3.30
CA GLN A 10 19.59 -30.99 -3.66
C GLN A 10 18.24 -30.38 -3.28
N GLY A 11 17.14 -31.10 -3.49
CA GLY A 11 15.81 -30.67 -3.09
C GLY A 11 15.70 -30.54 -1.56
N ARG A 12 16.26 -31.49 -0.81
CA ARG A 12 16.31 -31.44 0.66
C ARG A 12 17.11 -30.21 1.17
N ARG A 13 18.30 -29.94 0.59
CA ARG A 13 19.09 -28.77 0.95
C ARG A 13 18.37 -27.47 0.62
N ARG A 14 17.63 -27.40 -0.50
CA ARG A 14 16.82 -26.24 -0.88
C ARG A 14 15.67 -26.03 0.12
N ALA A 15 14.96 -27.08 0.52
CA ALA A 15 13.89 -27.03 1.51
C ALA A 15 14.39 -26.54 2.88
N ILE A 16 15.52 -27.10 3.37
CA ILE A 16 16.14 -26.67 4.64
C ILE A 16 16.52 -25.18 4.62
N ARG A 17 17.12 -24.70 3.52
CA ARG A 17 17.48 -23.28 3.37
C ARG A 17 16.26 -22.37 3.35
N SER A 18 15.19 -22.77 2.66
CA SER A 18 13.95 -21.99 2.61
C SER A 18 13.25 -21.97 3.97
N GLY A 19 13.19 -23.11 4.69
CA GLY A 19 12.66 -23.16 6.05
C GLY A 19 13.44 -22.30 7.03
N GLY A 20 14.79 -22.34 6.97
CA GLY A 20 15.65 -21.47 7.77
C GLY A 20 15.47 -19.97 7.46
N ALA A 21 15.29 -19.62 6.18
CA ALA A 21 15.02 -18.24 5.80
C ALA A 21 13.65 -17.75 6.30
N LEU A 22 12.60 -18.59 6.20
CA LEU A 22 11.29 -18.22 6.74
C LEU A 22 11.35 -18.00 8.24
N LEU A 23 11.99 -18.89 8.99
CA LEU A 23 12.18 -18.75 10.44
C LEU A 23 12.98 -17.48 10.77
N PHE A 24 14.02 -17.17 10.00
CA PHE A 24 14.79 -15.93 10.13
C PHE A 24 13.89 -14.70 9.98
N PHE A 25 13.09 -14.61 8.91
CA PHE A 25 12.20 -13.48 8.69
C PHE A 25 11.11 -13.38 9.77
N LEU A 26 10.57 -14.49 10.25
CA LEU A 26 9.64 -14.51 11.39
C LEU A 26 10.29 -13.94 12.65
N THR A 27 11.50 -14.39 12.98
CA THR A 27 12.25 -13.90 14.15
C THR A 27 12.56 -12.41 14.04
N VAL A 28 13.07 -11.96 12.90
CA VAL A 28 13.36 -10.54 12.66
C VAL A 28 12.09 -9.70 12.74
N THR A 29 10.97 -10.20 12.20
CA THR A 29 9.69 -9.50 12.31
C THR A 29 9.29 -9.31 13.76
N ILE A 30 9.35 -10.35 14.60
CA ILE A 30 9.03 -10.25 16.04
C ILE A 30 9.90 -9.20 16.73
N VAL A 31 11.20 -9.18 16.45
CA VAL A 31 12.14 -8.22 17.04
C VAL A 31 11.85 -6.80 16.57
N MET A 32 11.66 -6.62 15.25
CA MET A 32 11.47 -5.29 14.66
C MET A 32 10.08 -4.68 14.91
N THR A 33 9.13 -5.49 15.37
CA THR A 33 7.77 -5.04 15.70
C THR A 33 7.47 -5.14 17.20
N TRP A 34 8.51 -5.30 18.03
CA TRP A 34 8.34 -5.29 19.49
C TRP A 34 7.80 -3.92 19.95
N PRO A 35 6.81 -3.84 20.91
CA PRO A 35 6.34 -4.92 21.80
C PRO A 35 5.03 -5.59 21.38
N LEU A 36 4.56 -5.49 20.15
CA LEU A 36 3.26 -6.00 19.71
C LEU A 36 3.01 -7.46 20.10
N THR A 37 4.04 -8.32 20.04
CA THR A 37 3.89 -9.74 20.35
C THR A 37 3.55 -10.03 21.81
N ALA A 38 3.76 -9.09 22.72
CA ALA A 38 3.35 -9.21 24.12
C ALA A 38 1.83 -8.97 24.32
N GLY A 39 1.17 -8.35 23.35
CA GLY A 39 -0.24 -7.99 23.43
C GLY A 39 -1.04 -8.33 22.17
N LEU A 40 -0.72 -9.41 21.44
CA LEU A 40 -1.34 -9.77 20.14
C LEU A 40 -2.86 -9.78 20.12
N SER A 41 -3.51 -10.09 21.24
CA SER A 41 -4.97 -10.20 21.31
C SER A 41 -5.67 -8.92 21.75
N ARG A 42 -4.92 -7.83 22.06
CA ARG A 42 -5.48 -6.61 22.67
C ARG A 42 -4.87 -5.30 22.15
N ASP A 43 -3.57 -5.31 21.80
CA ASP A 43 -2.86 -4.10 21.40
C ASP A 43 -2.87 -3.94 19.89
N ILE A 44 -2.90 -2.71 19.41
CA ILE A 44 -2.96 -2.36 17.99
C ILE A 44 -1.71 -1.61 17.59
N PRO A 45 -1.01 -2.01 16.52
CA PRO A 45 0.15 -1.29 16.01
C PRO A 45 -0.29 0.04 15.38
N GLY A 46 0.41 1.11 15.73
CA GLY A 46 0.07 2.47 15.30
C GLY A 46 -1.09 3.06 16.09
N ASP A 47 -2.13 3.47 15.40
CA ASP A 47 -3.29 4.14 15.98
C ASP A 47 -4.59 3.34 15.86
N PHE A 48 -5.67 3.86 16.49
CA PHE A 48 -7.01 3.27 16.45
C PHE A 48 -7.84 3.69 15.21
N GLY A 49 -7.21 4.13 14.13
CA GLY A 49 -7.87 4.45 12.87
C GLY A 49 -8.03 3.24 11.96
N ASP A 50 -7.27 3.23 10.87
CA ASP A 50 -7.33 2.16 9.86
C ASP A 50 -7.16 0.73 10.41
N PRO A 51 -6.37 0.46 11.47
CA PRO A 51 -6.29 -0.87 12.05
C PRO A 51 -7.61 -1.37 12.64
N LEU A 52 -8.39 -0.53 13.37
CA LEU A 52 -9.72 -0.92 13.87
C LEU A 52 -10.73 -1.07 12.73
N PHE A 53 -10.72 -0.15 11.77
CA PHE A 53 -11.53 -0.26 10.56
C PHE A 53 -11.26 -1.58 9.84
N THR A 54 -9.99 -1.92 9.61
CA THR A 54 -9.60 -3.18 8.96
C THR A 54 -10.01 -4.40 9.81
N SER A 55 -9.88 -4.33 11.14
CA SER A 55 -10.34 -5.40 12.03
C SER A 55 -11.85 -5.64 11.92
N TRP A 56 -12.64 -4.59 11.75
CA TRP A 56 -14.07 -4.70 11.46
C TRP A 56 -14.31 -5.34 10.09
N VAL A 57 -13.62 -4.92 9.01
CA VAL A 57 -13.76 -5.53 7.68
C VAL A 57 -13.44 -7.02 7.73
N LEU A 58 -12.33 -7.42 8.35
CA LEU A 58 -11.95 -8.83 8.51
C LEU A 58 -13.03 -9.65 9.21
N SER A 59 -13.68 -9.06 10.24
CA SER A 59 -14.78 -9.71 10.96
C SER A 59 -16.03 -9.82 10.11
N TRP A 60 -16.36 -8.78 9.34
CA TRP A 60 -17.46 -8.78 8.38
C TRP A 60 -17.26 -9.89 7.35
N ASP A 61 -16.11 -9.94 6.71
CA ASP A 61 -15.78 -10.96 5.72
C ASP A 61 -15.82 -12.37 6.30
N ALA A 62 -15.29 -12.57 7.51
CA ALA A 62 -15.30 -13.88 8.15
C ALA A 62 -16.71 -14.41 8.46
N THR A 63 -17.72 -13.52 8.58
CA THR A 63 -19.06 -13.88 9.05
C THR A 63 -20.16 -13.71 8.00
N HIS A 64 -19.95 -12.93 6.94
CA HIS A 64 -21.01 -12.52 5.98
C HIS A 64 -20.68 -12.85 4.51
N LEU A 65 -19.70 -13.72 4.24
CA LEU A 65 -19.43 -14.14 2.85
C LEU A 65 -20.70 -14.76 2.22
N GLY A 66 -21.09 -14.25 1.06
CA GLY A 66 -22.24 -14.76 0.32
C GLY A 66 -23.16 -13.65 -0.19
N ARG A 67 -24.48 -13.96 -0.27
CA ARG A 67 -25.44 -12.98 -0.78
C ARG A 67 -25.53 -11.74 0.15
N GLY A 68 -25.32 -10.56 -0.43
CA GLY A 68 -25.35 -9.30 0.33
C GLY A 68 -24.03 -8.88 0.99
N TRP A 69 -22.95 -9.65 0.80
CA TRP A 69 -21.64 -9.35 1.35
C TRP A 69 -21.14 -7.91 1.12
N TRP A 70 -21.39 -7.35 -0.06
CA TRP A 70 -20.99 -5.99 -0.39
C TRP A 70 -21.77 -4.89 0.33
N SER A 71 -22.94 -5.21 0.90
CA SER A 71 -23.77 -4.26 1.65
C SER A 71 -23.58 -4.48 3.16
N ALA A 72 -22.45 -4.01 3.67
CA ALA A 72 -22.10 -4.14 5.08
C ALA A 72 -23.04 -3.30 5.98
N ASN A 73 -23.00 -3.55 7.29
CA ASN A 73 -23.92 -2.97 8.27
C ASN A 73 -23.67 -1.48 8.60
N ILE A 74 -23.05 -0.73 7.72
CA ILE A 74 -22.64 0.67 7.90
C ILE A 74 -23.32 1.58 6.87
N PHE A 75 -23.40 2.89 7.15
CA PHE A 75 -24.06 3.88 6.30
C PHE A 75 -25.49 3.51 5.88
N ALA A 76 -26.27 2.90 6.81
CA ALA A 76 -27.65 2.55 6.50
C ALA A 76 -28.46 3.78 6.06
N PRO A 77 -29.28 3.67 4.99
CA PRO A 77 -29.69 2.48 4.26
C PRO A 77 -28.88 2.15 2.98
N HIS A 78 -27.75 2.79 2.77
CA HIS A 78 -27.02 2.70 1.50
C HIS A 78 -26.53 1.26 1.18
N PRO A 79 -26.59 0.84 -0.09
CA PRO A 79 -26.06 -0.43 -0.54
C PRO A 79 -24.56 -0.36 -0.84
N LEU A 80 -23.93 -1.52 -1.05
CA LEU A 80 -22.54 -1.68 -1.48
C LEU A 80 -21.50 -0.96 -0.60
N THR A 81 -21.80 -0.80 0.67
CA THR A 81 -21.01 0.00 1.62
C THR A 81 -19.62 -0.56 1.88
N LEU A 82 -19.40 -1.87 1.68
CA LEU A 82 -18.07 -2.47 1.73
C LEU A 82 -17.17 -1.94 0.59
N ALA A 83 -17.74 -1.67 -0.57
CA ALA A 83 -17.00 -1.14 -1.73
C ALA A 83 -16.64 0.35 -1.61
N TYR A 84 -16.96 1.02 -0.50
CA TYR A 84 -16.48 2.39 -0.23
C TYR A 84 -14.98 2.41 0.13
N SER A 85 -14.40 1.24 0.45
CA SER A 85 -12.98 1.03 0.71
C SER A 85 -12.50 -0.33 0.17
N GLU A 86 -11.37 -0.85 0.67
CA GLU A 86 -10.81 -2.16 0.34
C GLU A 86 -11.62 -3.28 1.02
N HIS A 87 -11.83 -4.40 0.33
CA HIS A 87 -12.63 -5.53 0.84
C HIS A 87 -11.81 -6.59 1.61
N PHE A 88 -10.50 -6.55 1.59
CA PHE A 88 -9.57 -7.42 2.34
C PHE A 88 -9.84 -8.94 2.26
N LEU A 89 -10.58 -9.44 1.27
CA LEU A 89 -10.99 -10.84 1.20
C LEU A 89 -9.84 -11.87 1.32
N PRO A 90 -8.70 -11.72 0.62
CA PRO A 90 -7.60 -12.67 0.78
C PRO A 90 -7.07 -12.70 2.20
N GLN A 91 -6.92 -11.54 2.84
CA GLN A 91 -6.46 -11.41 4.22
C GLN A 91 -7.46 -12.04 5.20
N ALA A 92 -8.76 -11.82 4.99
CA ALA A 92 -9.80 -12.45 5.81
C ALA A 92 -9.75 -13.98 5.70
N LEU A 93 -9.52 -14.53 4.49
CA LEU A 93 -9.37 -15.98 4.30
C LEU A 93 -8.10 -16.54 4.97
N GLU A 94 -6.99 -15.78 4.98
CA GLU A 94 -5.75 -16.17 5.66
C GLU A 94 -5.96 -16.36 7.17
N VAL A 95 -6.78 -15.52 7.81
CA VAL A 95 -7.04 -15.56 9.27
C VAL A 95 -8.38 -16.16 9.65
N LEU A 96 -9.17 -16.62 8.70
CA LEU A 96 -10.47 -17.23 8.95
C LEU A 96 -10.43 -18.36 10.00
N PRO A 97 -9.45 -19.30 9.98
CA PRO A 97 -9.34 -20.32 11.02
C PRO A 97 -9.12 -19.73 12.42
N VAL A 98 -8.31 -18.67 12.52
CA VAL A 98 -8.04 -17.99 13.79
C VAL A 98 -9.30 -17.27 14.29
N TYR A 99 -10.00 -16.56 13.41
CA TYR A 99 -11.25 -15.89 13.76
C TYR A 99 -12.32 -16.89 14.20
N ALA A 100 -12.49 -17.99 13.49
CA ALA A 100 -13.45 -19.05 13.85
C ALA A 100 -13.16 -19.69 15.22
N LEU A 101 -11.89 -19.80 15.63
CA LEU A 101 -11.51 -20.37 16.93
C LEU A 101 -11.57 -19.36 18.07
N THR A 102 -11.31 -18.09 17.82
CA THR A 102 -11.08 -17.10 18.88
C THR A 102 -12.14 -15.98 18.93
N GLY A 103 -12.80 -15.69 17.81
CA GLY A 103 -13.69 -14.54 17.67
C GLY A 103 -13.00 -13.19 17.90
N ASN A 104 -11.64 -13.14 17.86
CA ASN A 104 -10.89 -11.95 18.20
C ASN A 104 -10.34 -11.26 16.94
N PRO A 105 -10.94 -10.14 16.49
CA PRO A 105 -10.52 -9.44 15.28
C PRO A 105 -9.14 -8.76 15.41
N ILE A 106 -8.75 -8.34 16.63
CA ILE A 106 -7.44 -7.72 16.86
C ILE A 106 -6.33 -8.77 16.70
N LEU A 107 -6.54 -9.98 17.24
CA LEU A 107 -5.59 -11.07 17.02
C LEU A 107 -5.42 -11.38 15.53
N CYS A 108 -6.52 -11.44 14.78
CA CYS A 108 -6.49 -11.67 13.33
C CYS A 108 -5.72 -10.57 12.60
N TYR A 109 -6.01 -9.31 12.92
CA TYR A 109 -5.29 -8.16 12.36
C TYR A 109 -3.78 -8.25 12.65
N ASN A 110 -3.40 -8.51 13.89
CA ASN A 110 -1.99 -8.54 14.31
C ASN A 110 -1.22 -9.70 13.67
N LEU A 111 -1.83 -10.86 13.51
CA LEU A 111 -1.20 -11.98 12.80
C LEU A 111 -0.98 -11.65 11.32
N LEU A 112 -1.95 -11.00 10.66
CA LEU A 112 -1.77 -10.50 9.29
C LEU A 112 -0.68 -9.43 9.23
N PHE A 113 -0.68 -8.47 10.14
CA PHE A 113 0.34 -7.43 10.21
C PHE A 113 1.75 -8.03 10.26
N LEU A 114 2.00 -8.99 11.17
CA LEU A 114 3.27 -9.70 11.27
C LEU A 114 3.58 -10.48 9.98
N SER A 115 2.57 -11.17 9.41
CA SER A 115 2.74 -11.94 8.19
C SER A 115 3.19 -11.08 7.00
N THR A 116 2.72 -9.82 6.91
CA THR A 116 3.11 -8.90 5.82
C THR A 116 4.62 -8.63 5.76
N PHE A 117 5.30 -8.56 6.89
CA PHE A 117 6.76 -8.40 6.96
C PHE A 117 7.47 -9.72 6.65
N ALA A 118 7.12 -10.77 7.38
CA ALA A 118 7.78 -12.07 7.27
C ALA A 118 7.66 -12.67 5.86
N LEU A 119 6.44 -12.67 5.29
CA LEU A 119 6.19 -13.25 3.97
C LEU A 119 6.72 -12.37 2.83
N SER A 120 6.70 -11.02 2.98
CA SER A 120 7.36 -10.13 2.01
C SER A 120 8.86 -10.40 1.95
N GLY A 121 9.53 -10.52 3.10
CA GLY A 121 10.94 -10.85 3.17
C GLY A 121 11.25 -12.22 2.58
N PHE A 122 10.47 -13.22 2.93
CA PHE A 122 10.62 -14.58 2.42
C PHE A 122 10.38 -14.67 0.90
N GLY A 123 9.31 -14.05 0.39
CA GLY A 123 9.01 -14.03 -1.04
C GLY A 123 10.13 -13.37 -1.84
N MET A 124 10.64 -12.23 -1.34
CA MET A 124 11.74 -11.53 -1.99
C MET A 124 13.08 -12.27 -1.85
N PHE A 125 13.33 -12.98 -0.73
CA PHE A 125 14.45 -13.90 -0.58
C PHE A 125 14.45 -14.99 -1.67
N LEU A 126 13.30 -15.60 -1.93
CA LEU A 126 13.17 -16.62 -2.97
C LEU A 126 13.46 -16.04 -4.36
N LEU A 127 12.89 -14.87 -4.68
CA LEU A 127 13.13 -14.19 -5.94
C LEU A 127 14.61 -13.78 -6.08
N GLY A 128 15.18 -13.11 -5.08
CA GLY A 128 16.57 -12.65 -5.08
C GLY A 128 17.57 -13.81 -5.21
N THR A 129 17.30 -14.93 -4.52
CA THR A 129 18.10 -16.17 -4.63
C THR A 129 18.03 -16.76 -6.05
N GLU A 130 16.84 -16.78 -6.66
CA GLU A 130 16.65 -17.26 -8.03
C GLU A 130 17.38 -16.38 -9.06
N LEU A 131 17.29 -15.05 -8.89
CA LEU A 131 17.93 -14.09 -9.79
C LEU A 131 19.46 -14.09 -9.71
N THR A 132 20.04 -14.39 -8.53
CA THR A 132 21.48 -14.23 -8.28
C THR A 132 22.23 -15.55 -8.10
N GLY A 133 21.52 -16.65 -7.82
CA GLY A 133 22.11 -17.92 -7.39
C GLY A 133 22.73 -17.88 -5.99
N SER A 134 22.48 -16.83 -5.19
CA SER A 134 23.09 -16.60 -3.88
C SER A 134 22.04 -16.39 -2.78
N SER A 135 22.07 -17.22 -1.72
CA SER A 135 21.19 -17.05 -0.57
C SER A 135 21.49 -15.76 0.22
N ALA A 136 22.76 -15.35 0.31
CA ALA A 136 23.13 -14.08 0.97
C ALA A 136 22.54 -12.87 0.22
N ALA A 137 22.61 -12.86 -1.11
CA ALA A 137 21.97 -11.83 -1.93
C ALA A 137 20.44 -11.86 -1.79
N GLY A 138 19.85 -13.06 -1.75
CA GLY A 138 18.41 -13.24 -1.47
C GLY A 138 18.00 -12.70 -0.11
N LEU A 139 18.78 -12.95 0.97
CA LEU A 139 18.50 -12.42 2.30
C LEU A 139 18.54 -10.89 2.32
N VAL A 140 19.53 -10.29 1.69
CA VAL A 140 19.61 -8.80 1.58
C VAL A 140 18.42 -8.24 0.81
N GLY A 141 18.05 -8.84 -0.32
CA GLY A 141 16.84 -8.44 -1.05
C GLY A 141 15.58 -8.59 -0.19
N GLY A 142 15.45 -9.70 0.56
CA GLY A 142 14.35 -9.95 1.49
C GLY A 142 14.26 -8.90 2.59
N LEU A 143 15.39 -8.58 3.24
CA LEU A 143 15.46 -7.54 4.27
C LEU A 143 15.13 -6.15 3.69
N ALA A 144 15.66 -5.82 2.52
CA ALA A 144 15.39 -4.56 1.84
C ALA A 144 13.91 -4.39 1.50
N PHE A 145 13.21 -5.46 1.10
CA PHE A 145 11.78 -5.38 0.78
C PHE A 145 10.90 -5.38 2.02
N ALA A 146 11.24 -6.20 3.04
CA ALA A 146 10.42 -6.33 4.24
C ALA A 146 10.60 -5.16 5.22
N PHE A 147 11.80 -4.62 5.35
CA PHE A 147 12.16 -3.66 6.39
C PHE A 147 12.73 -2.34 5.85
N ALA A 148 12.38 -1.93 4.62
CA ALA A 148 12.66 -0.55 4.19
C ALA A 148 12.03 0.45 5.18
N PRO A 149 12.70 1.55 5.56
CA PRO A 149 12.15 2.59 6.43
C PRO A 149 10.75 3.08 6.01
N TYR A 150 10.48 3.16 4.72
CA TYR A 150 9.16 3.46 4.16
C TYR A 150 8.02 2.57 4.72
N ARG A 151 8.29 1.30 5.05
CA ARG A 151 7.24 0.40 5.58
C ARG A 151 6.80 0.76 6.99
N ILE A 152 7.69 1.39 7.77
CA ILE A 152 7.36 1.88 9.13
C ILE A 152 6.31 3.00 9.05
N ALA A 153 6.43 3.91 8.08
CA ALA A 153 5.42 4.94 7.84
C ALA A 153 4.02 4.39 7.47
N ASN A 154 3.96 3.12 7.08
CA ASN A 154 2.72 2.45 6.68
C ASN A 154 2.21 1.43 7.72
N ILE A 155 2.69 1.47 8.97
CA ILE A 155 2.22 0.57 10.04
C ILE A 155 0.69 0.53 10.15
N PRO A 156 -0.08 1.65 10.08
CA PRO A 156 -1.53 1.60 10.16
C PRO A 156 -2.21 1.04 8.90
N HIS A 157 -1.51 0.96 7.77
CA HIS A 157 -2.12 0.65 6.47
C HIS A 157 -1.86 -0.81 6.04
N LEU A 158 -2.58 -1.78 6.62
CA LEU A 158 -2.39 -3.22 6.37
C LEU A 158 -2.41 -3.56 4.87
N HIS A 159 -3.29 -2.95 4.06
CA HIS A 159 -3.37 -3.17 2.62
C HIS A 159 -2.08 -2.74 1.88
N VAL A 160 -1.44 -1.65 2.31
CA VAL A 160 -0.15 -1.19 1.76
C VAL A 160 0.98 -2.15 2.13
N LEU A 161 0.95 -2.69 3.35
CA LEU A 161 1.92 -3.69 3.80
C LEU A 161 1.74 -5.05 3.12
N SER A 162 0.54 -5.36 2.60
CA SER A 162 0.18 -6.65 1.97
C SER A 162 0.78 -6.80 0.55
N ALA A 163 2.10 -6.78 0.43
CA ALA A 163 2.85 -6.83 -0.82
C ALA A 163 3.61 -8.16 -1.04
N ALA A 164 3.39 -9.16 -0.17
CA ALA A 164 4.16 -10.40 -0.13
C ALA A 164 4.05 -11.24 -1.42
N TRP A 165 2.93 -11.12 -2.13
CA TRP A 165 2.67 -11.91 -3.34
C TRP A 165 3.39 -11.35 -4.58
N MET A 166 3.77 -10.07 -4.61
CA MET A 166 4.48 -9.45 -5.75
C MET A 166 5.78 -10.19 -6.15
N PRO A 167 6.73 -10.45 -5.24
CA PRO A 167 7.93 -11.18 -5.60
C PRO A 167 7.63 -12.62 -6.02
N LEU A 168 6.56 -13.25 -5.51
CA LEU A 168 6.16 -14.60 -5.91
C LEU A 168 5.58 -14.64 -7.32
N VAL A 169 4.83 -13.62 -7.75
CA VAL A 169 4.40 -13.45 -9.15
C VAL A 169 5.61 -13.42 -10.07
N LEU A 170 6.58 -12.53 -9.78
CA LEU A 170 7.78 -12.39 -10.62
C LEU A 170 8.64 -13.67 -10.62
N LEU A 171 8.75 -14.35 -9.48
CA LEU A 171 9.46 -15.63 -9.36
C LEU A 171 8.81 -16.73 -10.22
N GLY A 172 7.49 -16.86 -10.15
CA GLY A 172 6.76 -17.87 -10.92
C GLY A 172 6.86 -17.62 -12.42
N LEU A 173 6.70 -16.35 -12.87
CA LEU A 173 6.91 -15.94 -14.25
C LEU A 173 8.34 -16.22 -14.70
N HIS A 174 9.35 -15.80 -13.91
CA HIS A 174 10.76 -16.06 -14.23
C HIS A 174 11.03 -17.54 -14.47
N ARG A 175 10.55 -18.40 -13.55
CA ARG A 175 10.73 -19.86 -13.67
C ARG A 175 9.99 -20.45 -14.86
N HIS A 176 8.76 -19.98 -15.13
CA HIS A 176 8.00 -20.42 -16.31
C HIS A 176 8.78 -20.17 -17.60
N TYR A 177 9.20 -18.93 -17.84
CA TYR A 177 9.93 -18.59 -19.06
C TYR A 177 11.32 -19.21 -19.12
N ALA A 178 11.95 -19.50 -17.98
CA ALA A 178 13.23 -20.19 -17.93
C ALA A 178 13.14 -21.70 -18.23
N THR A 179 12.09 -22.36 -17.75
CA THR A 179 11.98 -23.82 -17.78
C THR A 179 10.88 -24.35 -18.70
N GLN A 180 10.02 -23.48 -19.22
CA GLN A 180 8.84 -23.78 -20.03
C GLN A 180 7.84 -24.74 -19.32
N ARG A 181 7.91 -24.86 -17.98
CA ARG A 181 6.96 -25.63 -17.16
C ARG A 181 5.72 -24.80 -16.85
N THR A 182 4.55 -25.43 -16.81
CA THR A 182 3.26 -24.77 -16.54
C THR A 182 3.02 -24.51 -15.06
N ALA A 183 3.49 -25.36 -14.17
CA ALA A 183 3.27 -25.21 -12.73
C ALA A 183 3.76 -23.85 -12.15
N PRO A 184 4.95 -23.33 -12.51
CA PRO A 184 5.35 -21.98 -12.07
C PRO A 184 4.42 -20.87 -12.58
N LEU A 185 3.87 -20.99 -13.81
CA LEU A 185 2.93 -20.03 -14.35
C LEU A 185 1.60 -20.06 -13.59
N ALA A 186 1.09 -21.24 -13.28
CA ALA A 186 -0.12 -21.40 -12.46
C ALA A 186 0.09 -20.78 -11.06
N GLY A 187 1.24 -21.02 -10.42
CA GLY A 187 1.60 -20.38 -9.15
C GLY A 187 1.68 -18.85 -9.25
N ALA A 188 2.25 -18.33 -10.34
CA ALA A 188 2.26 -16.88 -10.61
C ALA A 188 0.86 -16.30 -10.80
N ALA A 189 -0.02 -17.00 -11.52
CA ALA A 189 -1.40 -16.55 -11.74
C ALA A 189 -2.19 -16.50 -10.42
N VAL A 190 -2.08 -17.53 -9.57
CA VAL A 190 -2.69 -17.53 -8.23
C VAL A 190 -2.15 -16.39 -7.38
N ALA A 191 -0.84 -16.23 -7.29
CA ALA A 191 -0.22 -15.14 -6.54
C ALA A 191 -0.66 -13.76 -7.05
N TRP A 192 -0.84 -13.60 -8.36
CA TRP A 192 -1.29 -12.35 -8.96
C TRP A 192 -2.76 -12.04 -8.65
N VAL A 193 -3.65 -13.04 -8.69
CA VAL A 193 -5.06 -12.88 -8.25
C VAL A 193 -5.09 -12.47 -6.78
N VAL A 194 -4.37 -13.18 -5.90
CA VAL A 194 -4.33 -12.85 -4.47
C VAL A 194 -3.79 -11.45 -4.24
N GLN A 195 -2.72 -11.03 -4.95
CA GLN A 195 -2.17 -9.69 -4.84
C GLN A 195 -3.17 -8.62 -5.28
N ASN A 196 -3.85 -8.83 -6.41
CA ASN A 196 -4.85 -7.90 -6.93
C ASN A 196 -6.03 -7.69 -5.98
N LEU A 197 -6.48 -8.77 -5.34
CA LEU A 197 -7.59 -8.73 -4.38
C LEU A 197 -7.17 -8.27 -2.98
N SER A 198 -5.87 -8.29 -2.67
CA SER A 198 -5.35 -7.83 -1.38
C SER A 198 -5.24 -6.31 -1.26
N CYS A 199 -5.14 -5.59 -2.38
CA CYS A 199 -5.01 -4.14 -2.39
C CYS A 199 -5.30 -3.58 -3.79
N GLY A 200 -6.32 -2.75 -3.91
CA GLY A 200 -6.74 -2.13 -5.18
C GLY A 200 -5.67 -1.21 -5.78
N TYR A 201 -4.86 -0.54 -4.95
CA TYR A 201 -3.70 0.23 -5.44
C TYR A 201 -2.72 -0.65 -6.21
N TYR A 202 -2.46 -1.87 -5.73
CA TYR A 202 -1.52 -2.78 -6.37
C TYR A 202 -2.11 -3.45 -7.61
N PHE A 203 -3.42 -3.64 -7.64
CA PHE A 203 -4.06 -4.02 -8.89
C PHE A 203 -3.72 -3.03 -10.01
N LEU A 204 -3.79 -1.73 -9.75
CA LEU A 204 -3.54 -0.70 -10.75
C LEU A 204 -2.05 -0.45 -11.00
N PHE A 205 -1.20 -0.38 -9.97
CA PHE A 205 0.22 -0.04 -10.13
C PHE A 205 1.11 -1.25 -10.46
N PHE A 206 0.79 -2.45 -9.96
CA PHE A 206 1.63 -3.63 -10.18
C PHE A 206 1.27 -4.37 -11.48
N THR A 207 0.02 -4.32 -11.94
CA THR A 207 -0.38 -4.96 -13.20
C THR A 207 0.44 -4.47 -14.41
N PRO A 208 0.67 -3.16 -14.64
CA PRO A 208 1.57 -2.70 -15.69
C PRO A 208 3.00 -3.25 -15.56
N VAL A 209 3.49 -3.40 -14.33
CA VAL A 209 4.81 -3.99 -14.06
C VAL A 209 4.86 -5.46 -14.43
N VAL A 210 3.82 -6.24 -14.12
CA VAL A 210 3.71 -7.65 -14.51
C VAL A 210 3.67 -7.79 -16.04
N ILE A 211 2.89 -6.95 -16.72
CA ILE A 211 2.84 -6.93 -18.19
C ILE A 211 4.23 -6.62 -18.79
N LEU A 212 4.89 -5.58 -18.26
CA LEU A 212 6.26 -5.24 -18.67
C LEU A 212 7.23 -6.41 -18.45
N TYR A 213 7.11 -7.09 -17.30
CA TYR A 213 7.94 -8.26 -16.96
C TYR A 213 7.73 -9.41 -17.94
N VAL A 214 6.49 -9.70 -18.30
CA VAL A 214 6.11 -10.73 -19.27
C VAL A 214 6.69 -10.40 -20.65
N VAL A 215 6.49 -9.18 -21.16
CA VAL A 215 7.04 -8.72 -22.44
C VAL A 215 8.57 -8.79 -22.43
N TRP A 216 9.20 -8.36 -21.34
CA TRP A 216 10.64 -8.40 -21.18
C TRP A 216 11.20 -9.84 -21.20
N GLU A 217 10.59 -10.80 -20.48
CA GLU A 217 11.03 -12.20 -20.46
C GLU A 217 10.87 -12.86 -21.84
N ILE A 218 9.75 -12.62 -22.52
CA ILE A 218 9.49 -13.13 -23.87
C ILE A 218 10.54 -12.56 -24.85
N THR A 219 10.79 -11.26 -24.80
CA THR A 219 11.74 -10.58 -25.69
C THR A 219 13.18 -11.03 -25.42
N ARG A 220 13.59 -11.05 -24.15
CA ARG A 220 14.95 -11.43 -23.75
C ARG A 220 15.30 -12.87 -24.12
N ARG A 221 14.32 -13.75 -24.11
CA ARG A 221 14.49 -15.18 -24.41
C ARG A 221 14.10 -15.53 -25.85
N SER A 222 13.74 -14.55 -26.67
CA SER A 222 13.33 -14.73 -28.07
C SER A 222 12.16 -15.72 -28.22
N LEU A 223 11.16 -15.65 -27.33
CA LEU A 223 10.03 -16.57 -27.28
C LEU A 223 8.81 -16.11 -28.10
N TRP A 224 8.92 -15.04 -28.87
CA TRP A 224 7.82 -14.52 -29.69
C TRP A 224 7.29 -15.50 -30.75
N SER A 225 8.12 -16.43 -31.21
CA SER A 225 7.72 -17.50 -32.15
C SER A 225 7.21 -18.77 -31.46
N ASN A 226 7.26 -18.86 -30.12
CA ASN A 226 6.81 -20.03 -29.38
C ASN A 226 5.31 -19.90 -29.07
N ALA A 227 4.45 -20.41 -29.99
CA ALA A 227 2.99 -20.34 -29.87
C ALA A 227 2.47 -20.93 -28.54
N ARG A 228 3.05 -22.05 -28.07
CA ARG A 228 2.65 -22.66 -26.79
C ARG A 228 2.85 -21.69 -25.62
N THR A 229 4.01 -21.05 -25.53
CA THR A 229 4.30 -20.08 -24.46
C THR A 229 3.34 -18.88 -24.52
N LEU A 230 3.08 -18.34 -25.72
CA LEU A 230 2.17 -17.21 -25.89
C LEU A 230 0.74 -17.59 -25.50
N VAL A 231 0.24 -18.76 -25.94
CA VAL A 231 -1.10 -19.25 -25.58
C VAL A 231 -1.22 -19.46 -24.09
N LEU A 232 -0.27 -20.15 -23.45
CA LEU A 232 -0.29 -20.37 -21.99
C LEU A 232 -0.25 -19.05 -21.21
N THR A 233 0.55 -18.08 -21.65
CA THR A 233 0.59 -16.74 -21.04
C THR A 233 -0.75 -16.03 -21.19
N ALA A 234 -1.35 -16.03 -22.39
CA ALA A 234 -2.65 -15.43 -22.63
C ALA A 234 -3.77 -16.08 -21.79
N VAL A 235 -3.75 -17.42 -21.68
CA VAL A 235 -4.69 -18.17 -20.82
C VAL A 235 -4.52 -17.78 -19.35
N ALA A 236 -3.27 -17.70 -18.87
CA ALA A 236 -3.02 -17.30 -17.48
C ALA A 236 -3.52 -15.87 -17.21
N ILE A 237 -3.27 -14.92 -18.12
CA ILE A 237 -3.80 -13.55 -18.01
C ILE A 237 -5.32 -13.56 -18.02
N GLY A 238 -5.95 -14.34 -18.92
CA GLY A 238 -7.40 -14.49 -18.99
C GLY A 238 -7.99 -15.04 -17.68
N ILE A 239 -7.35 -16.02 -17.06
CA ILE A 239 -7.75 -16.57 -15.73
C ILE A 239 -7.63 -15.49 -14.64
N VAL A 240 -6.54 -14.73 -14.62
CA VAL A 240 -6.35 -13.65 -13.63
C VAL A 240 -7.43 -12.58 -13.79
N LEU A 241 -7.72 -12.18 -15.03
CA LEU A 241 -8.80 -11.20 -15.30
C LEU A 241 -10.16 -11.76 -14.88
N ALA A 242 -10.50 -12.99 -15.28
CA ALA A 242 -11.76 -13.63 -14.92
C ALA A 242 -11.96 -13.77 -13.41
N ALA A 243 -10.88 -14.00 -12.65
CA ALA A 243 -10.92 -14.08 -11.19
C ALA A 243 -10.95 -12.69 -10.50
N THR A 244 -10.41 -11.64 -11.11
CA THR A 244 -10.27 -10.31 -10.49
C THR A 244 -11.45 -9.38 -10.86
N VAL A 245 -11.86 -9.35 -12.13
CA VAL A 245 -12.87 -8.41 -12.65
C VAL A 245 -14.20 -8.46 -11.91
N PRO A 246 -14.75 -9.63 -11.50
CA PRO A 246 -16.00 -9.68 -10.74
C PRO A 246 -15.98 -8.84 -9.45
N PHE A 247 -14.82 -8.73 -8.81
CA PHE A 247 -14.64 -7.92 -7.58
C PHE A 247 -14.54 -6.41 -7.87
N LEU A 248 -14.42 -6.01 -9.14
CA LEU A 248 -14.43 -4.60 -9.53
C LEU A 248 -15.84 -4.11 -9.86
N LEU A 249 -16.78 -5.02 -10.15
CA LEU A 249 -18.13 -4.65 -10.56
C LEU A 249 -18.88 -3.79 -9.52
N PRO A 250 -18.79 -4.05 -8.18
CA PRO A 250 -19.41 -3.20 -7.18
C PRO A 250 -18.89 -1.76 -7.19
N TYR A 251 -17.62 -1.55 -7.47
CA TYR A 251 -17.03 -0.20 -7.59
C TYR A 251 -17.54 0.54 -8.83
N VAL A 252 -17.76 -0.19 -9.95
CA VAL A 252 -18.39 0.36 -11.15
C VAL A 252 -19.85 0.73 -10.86
N GLU A 253 -20.58 -0.13 -10.14
CA GLU A 253 -21.98 0.14 -9.78
C GLU A 253 -22.10 1.33 -8.83
N LEU A 254 -21.18 1.51 -7.88
CA LEU A 254 -21.13 2.70 -7.04
C LEU A 254 -21.03 4.00 -7.87
N ARG A 255 -20.27 3.98 -8.98
CA ARG A 255 -20.20 5.14 -9.88
C ARG A 255 -21.55 5.44 -10.50
N ARG A 256 -22.31 4.41 -10.90
CA ARG A 256 -23.67 4.55 -11.43
C ARG A 256 -24.66 5.09 -10.39
N LEU A 257 -24.45 4.74 -9.13
CA LEU A 257 -25.22 5.26 -7.99
C LEU A 257 -24.81 6.69 -7.57
N GLY A 258 -23.94 7.36 -8.32
CA GLY A 258 -23.55 8.75 -8.07
C GLY A 258 -22.33 8.94 -7.17
N PHE A 259 -21.61 7.86 -6.85
CA PHE A 259 -20.35 8.00 -6.11
C PHE A 259 -19.27 8.65 -6.99
N SER A 260 -18.84 9.84 -6.60
CA SER A 260 -17.95 10.66 -7.43
C SER A 260 -16.55 10.06 -7.62
N ALA A 261 -15.93 10.33 -8.77
CA ALA A 261 -14.49 10.14 -8.95
C ALA A 261 -13.70 10.96 -7.93
N ARG A 262 -12.49 10.54 -7.62
CA ARG A 262 -11.58 11.35 -6.80
C ARG A 262 -11.24 12.64 -7.56
N SER A 263 -11.22 13.76 -6.86
CA SER A 263 -10.78 14.99 -7.46
C SER A 263 -9.25 14.98 -7.66
N LEU A 264 -8.78 15.63 -8.73
CA LEU A 264 -7.34 15.82 -8.93
C LEU A 264 -6.67 16.54 -7.74
N ALA A 265 -7.39 17.44 -7.07
CA ALA A 265 -6.90 18.14 -5.89
C ALA A 265 -6.68 17.19 -4.70
N GLU A 266 -7.63 16.28 -4.44
CA GLU A 266 -7.49 15.25 -3.41
C GLU A 266 -6.33 14.30 -3.74
N THR A 267 -6.27 13.81 -4.98
CA THR A 267 -5.19 12.94 -5.45
C THR A 267 -3.82 13.62 -5.32
N GLN A 268 -3.73 14.92 -5.67
CA GLN A 268 -2.49 15.69 -5.51
C GLN A 268 -2.10 15.87 -4.04
N ARG A 269 -3.07 16.04 -3.14
CA ARG A 269 -2.81 16.16 -1.69
C ARG A 269 -2.07 14.95 -1.14
N PHE A 270 -2.39 13.74 -1.63
CA PHE A 270 -1.79 12.46 -1.19
C PHE A 270 -0.73 11.92 -2.16
N SER A 271 -0.26 12.74 -3.10
CA SER A 271 0.85 12.43 -3.99
C SER A 271 2.18 12.75 -3.33
N ALA A 272 3.25 12.08 -3.75
CA ALA A 272 4.59 12.38 -3.28
C ALA A 272 5.06 13.76 -3.75
N ASP A 273 5.79 14.46 -2.90
CA ASP A 273 6.71 15.53 -3.29
C ASP A 273 8.08 14.91 -3.62
N VAL A 274 8.90 15.54 -4.45
CA VAL A 274 10.26 15.05 -4.73
C VAL A 274 11.05 14.85 -3.44
N TYR A 275 10.84 15.71 -2.44
CA TYR A 275 11.48 15.65 -1.14
C TYR A 275 10.89 14.57 -0.21
N ALA A 276 9.80 13.90 -0.58
CA ALA A 276 9.27 12.76 0.15
C ALA A 276 10.29 11.60 0.26
N TYR A 277 11.12 11.42 -0.77
CA TYR A 277 12.20 10.43 -0.76
C TYR A 277 13.40 10.79 0.15
N PHE A 278 13.42 12.02 0.68
CA PHE A 278 14.36 12.52 1.68
C PHE A 278 13.66 12.80 3.02
N THR A 279 12.51 12.13 3.23
CA THR A 279 11.72 12.27 4.46
C THR A 279 11.44 10.87 5.01
N ALA A 280 11.92 10.62 6.23
CA ALA A 280 11.74 9.37 6.96
C ALA A 280 10.61 9.49 7.98
N ASP A 281 10.04 8.35 8.40
CA ASP A 281 9.11 8.32 9.53
C ASP A 281 9.81 8.76 10.83
N PRO A 282 9.20 9.66 11.63
CA PRO A 282 9.80 10.14 12.88
C PRO A 282 10.15 9.04 13.89
N ASN A 283 9.45 7.89 13.83
CA ASN A 283 9.73 6.75 14.71
C ASN A 283 10.96 5.93 14.29
N VAL A 284 11.49 6.15 13.09
CA VAL A 284 12.75 5.49 12.66
C VAL A 284 13.91 6.13 13.38
N TRP A 285 14.54 5.35 14.28
CA TRP A 285 15.54 5.83 15.22
C TRP A 285 16.70 6.62 14.59
N LEU A 286 17.29 6.10 13.51
CA LEU A 286 18.45 6.73 12.88
C LEU A 286 18.05 7.92 12.00
N TRP A 287 17.05 7.73 11.14
CA TRP A 287 16.74 8.68 10.08
C TRP A 287 15.61 9.63 10.42
N GLY A 288 14.71 9.26 11.35
CA GLY A 288 13.60 10.09 11.76
C GLY A 288 13.98 11.51 12.19
N PRO A 289 14.98 11.69 13.08
CA PRO A 289 15.42 13.02 13.48
C PRO A 289 16.18 13.80 12.38
N ILE A 290 16.77 13.10 11.39
CA ILE A 290 17.69 13.69 10.41
C ILE A 290 17.00 14.05 9.11
N LEU A 291 16.13 13.17 8.60
CA LEU A 291 15.53 13.28 7.27
C LEU A 291 14.08 13.75 7.37
N GLN A 292 13.89 15.06 7.55
CA GLN A 292 12.59 15.73 7.62
C GLN A 292 12.48 16.82 6.55
N ALA A 293 12.85 16.47 5.29
CA ALA A 293 12.97 17.45 4.22
C ALA A 293 11.63 18.06 3.81
N TRP A 294 10.52 17.27 3.84
CA TRP A 294 9.16 17.71 3.54
C TRP A 294 8.12 16.77 4.17
N PRO A 295 7.95 16.80 5.51
CA PRO A 295 6.99 15.93 6.18
C PRO A 295 5.55 16.30 5.81
N LYS A 296 4.80 15.30 5.37
CA LYS A 296 3.36 15.40 5.08
C LYS A 296 2.73 14.00 5.14
N SER A 297 1.43 13.96 5.24
CA SER A 297 0.68 12.70 5.13
C SER A 297 1.01 12.01 3.80
N GLU A 298 1.29 10.72 3.82
CA GLU A 298 1.72 9.88 2.67
C GLU A 298 3.01 10.39 1.99
N GLY A 299 3.81 11.19 2.69
CA GLY A 299 5.05 11.81 2.17
C GLY A 299 6.33 11.29 2.80
N LEU A 300 6.31 10.16 3.52
CA LEU A 300 7.45 9.58 4.22
C LEU A 300 8.01 8.38 3.42
N LEU A 301 8.69 8.68 2.29
CA LEU A 301 9.04 7.68 1.28
C LEU A 301 10.52 7.30 1.27
N PHE A 302 11.29 7.65 2.30
CA PHE A 302 12.71 7.31 2.37
C PHE A 302 12.93 5.78 2.33
N PRO A 303 13.66 5.25 1.33
CA PRO A 303 13.78 3.79 1.16
C PRO A 303 14.92 3.16 1.98
N GLY A 304 15.78 3.96 2.61
CA GLY A 304 17.02 3.51 3.25
C GLY A 304 18.26 3.74 2.39
N LEU A 305 19.31 4.32 2.98
CA LEU A 305 20.55 4.65 2.29
C LEU A 305 21.28 3.39 1.82
N THR A 306 21.41 2.40 2.67
CA THR A 306 22.06 1.11 2.34
C THR A 306 21.36 0.43 1.15
N ILE A 307 20.02 0.45 1.12
CA ILE A 307 19.24 -0.12 0.01
C ILE A 307 19.56 0.62 -1.29
N VAL A 308 19.56 1.94 -1.28
CA VAL A 308 19.86 2.79 -2.45
C VAL A 308 21.29 2.54 -2.97
N VAL A 309 22.29 2.49 -2.09
CA VAL A 309 23.69 2.25 -2.45
C VAL A 309 23.86 0.85 -3.07
N LEU A 310 23.27 -0.16 -2.46
CA LEU A 310 23.32 -1.53 -3.01
C LEU A 310 22.58 -1.63 -4.34
N ALA A 311 21.43 -0.99 -4.48
CA ALA A 311 20.67 -0.95 -5.73
C ALA A 311 21.45 -0.24 -6.85
N ALA A 312 22.09 0.90 -6.54
CA ALA A 312 22.97 1.59 -7.47
C ALA A 312 24.16 0.72 -7.91
N THR A 313 24.74 -0.03 -6.96
CA THR A 313 25.83 -1.01 -7.26
C THR A 313 25.31 -2.11 -8.19
N GLY A 314 24.12 -2.65 -7.95
CA GLY A 314 23.48 -3.66 -8.80
C GLY A 314 23.17 -3.17 -10.20
N ALA A 315 22.74 -1.92 -10.32
CA ALA A 315 22.50 -1.28 -11.62
C ALA A 315 23.80 -0.99 -12.39
N TYR A 316 24.89 -0.65 -11.68
CA TYR A 316 26.18 -0.24 -12.27
C TYR A 316 27.06 -1.42 -12.69
N ARG A 317 27.26 -2.44 -11.83
CA ARG A 317 28.18 -3.58 -12.07
C ARG A 317 27.81 -4.46 -13.26
N TRP A 318 26.63 -4.27 -13.82
CA TRP A 318 26.29 -4.85 -15.11
C TRP A 318 27.27 -4.43 -16.23
N LYS A 319 27.96 -3.27 -16.11
CA LYS A 319 28.93 -2.76 -17.12
C LYS A 319 30.24 -3.57 -17.22
N GLU A 320 30.68 -4.21 -16.14
CA GLU A 320 32.00 -4.86 -16.11
C GLU A 320 32.09 -6.18 -16.89
N GLY A 321 30.97 -6.87 -17.13
CA GLY A 321 30.95 -8.13 -17.87
C GLY A 321 30.92 -7.99 -19.39
N THR A 322 30.91 -6.76 -19.96
CA THR A 322 30.69 -6.54 -21.40
C THR A 322 31.66 -5.55 -22.08
N ALA A 323 32.67 -5.06 -21.35
CA ALA A 323 33.55 -3.98 -21.85
C ALA A 323 34.76 -4.43 -22.69
N GLU A 324 35.05 -5.72 -22.76
CA GLU A 324 36.35 -6.21 -23.29
C GLU A 324 36.39 -6.54 -24.79
N SER A 325 35.35 -6.27 -25.55
CA SER A 325 35.44 -6.54 -27.01
C SER A 325 34.74 -5.46 -27.83
N ALA A 326 35.51 -4.55 -28.39
CA ALA A 326 35.43 -3.92 -29.71
C ALA A 326 36.03 -2.50 -29.71
N GLU A 327 37.33 -2.40 -29.83
CA GLU A 327 37.98 -1.28 -30.48
C GLU A 327 37.84 -1.47 -32.00
N SER A 328 36.87 -0.80 -32.61
CA SER A 328 36.77 -0.66 -34.06
C SER A 328 36.69 0.81 -34.46
N ALA A 329 37.39 1.16 -35.51
CA ALA A 329 37.68 2.48 -36.04
C ALA A 329 36.42 3.35 -36.26
N GLU A 330 36.13 4.28 -35.35
CA GLU A 330 35.27 5.42 -35.62
C GLU A 330 36.09 6.58 -36.19
N SER A 331 35.56 7.26 -37.22
CA SER A 331 36.23 8.43 -37.82
C SER A 331 36.39 9.59 -36.81
N ARG A 332 37.41 10.44 -36.99
CA ARG A 332 37.73 11.53 -36.05
C ARG A 332 36.62 12.56 -35.91
N SER A 333 35.86 12.85 -36.97
CA SER A 333 34.69 13.77 -36.95
C SER A 333 33.51 13.19 -36.21
N SER A 334 33.23 11.90 -36.36
CA SER A 334 32.16 11.19 -35.64
C SER A 334 32.41 11.18 -34.13
N ARG A 335 33.66 11.08 -33.69
CA ARG A 335 34.03 11.11 -32.25
C ARG A 335 33.80 12.46 -31.59
N TRP A 336 34.02 13.58 -32.28
CA TRP A 336 33.75 14.93 -31.79
C TRP A 336 32.23 15.16 -31.60
N PHE A 337 31.43 14.84 -32.61
CA PHE A 337 29.98 14.93 -32.58
C PHE A 337 29.36 14.11 -31.42
N LEU A 338 29.79 12.85 -31.27
CA LEU A 338 29.33 11.99 -30.17
C LEU A 338 29.78 12.48 -28.80
N ARG A 339 30.97 13.09 -28.66
CA ARG A 339 31.40 13.72 -27.41
C ARG A 339 30.52 14.90 -27.03
N SER A 340 30.20 15.75 -27.99
CA SER A 340 29.31 16.90 -27.79
C SER A 340 27.89 16.48 -27.38
N LEU A 341 27.33 15.46 -28.03
CA LEU A 341 26.02 14.90 -27.68
C LEU A 341 26.02 14.24 -26.30
N ARG A 342 27.06 13.51 -25.92
CA ARG A 342 27.20 12.94 -24.58
C ARG A 342 27.34 14.01 -23.52
N PHE A 343 28.06 15.09 -23.79
CA PHE A 343 28.16 16.24 -22.91
C PHE A 343 26.80 16.93 -22.76
N LEU A 344 26.07 17.13 -23.87
CA LEU A 344 24.72 17.69 -23.85
C LEU A 344 23.76 16.81 -22.99
N LEU A 345 23.79 15.47 -23.15
CA LEU A 345 23.03 14.54 -22.33
C LEU A 345 23.38 14.66 -20.85
N PHE A 346 24.66 14.77 -20.52
CA PHE A 346 25.09 14.95 -19.12
C PHE A 346 24.57 16.26 -18.55
N VAL A 347 24.74 17.37 -19.27
CA VAL A 347 24.28 18.71 -18.84
C VAL A 347 22.75 18.73 -18.69
N THR A 348 22.01 18.23 -19.70
CA THR A 348 20.54 18.22 -19.64
C THR A 348 20.03 17.30 -18.52
N SER A 349 20.69 16.17 -18.26
CA SER A 349 20.35 15.31 -17.12
C SER A 349 20.60 16.00 -15.77
N ALA A 350 21.71 16.72 -15.63
CA ALA A 350 21.99 17.51 -14.43
C ALA A 350 20.96 18.63 -14.24
N VAL A 351 20.56 19.31 -15.33
CA VAL A 351 19.48 20.33 -15.30
C VAL A 351 18.14 19.70 -14.94
N ILE A 352 17.79 18.52 -15.45
CA ILE A 352 16.57 17.78 -15.06
C ILE A 352 16.58 17.53 -13.55
N VAL A 353 17.68 17.03 -13.00
CA VAL A 353 17.81 16.80 -11.55
C VAL A 353 17.65 18.09 -10.77
N ALA A 354 18.30 19.18 -11.19
CA ALA A 354 18.17 20.48 -10.53
C ALA A 354 16.72 20.99 -10.56
N LEU A 355 16.04 20.90 -11.70
CA LEU A 355 14.63 21.31 -11.82
C LEU A 355 13.71 20.41 -10.96
N LEU A 356 13.94 19.11 -10.93
CA LEU A 356 13.18 18.18 -10.06
C LEU A 356 13.36 18.52 -8.57
N LEU A 357 14.56 18.99 -8.18
CA LEU A 357 14.81 19.50 -6.83
C LEU A 357 14.26 20.91 -6.58
N GLY A 358 13.54 21.50 -7.55
CA GLY A 358 12.91 22.81 -7.42
C GLY A 358 13.85 24.00 -7.67
N PHE A 359 15.07 23.76 -8.15
CA PHE A 359 16.01 24.83 -8.52
C PHE A 359 15.76 25.32 -9.96
N SER A 360 15.82 26.64 -10.16
CA SER A 360 15.88 27.21 -11.50
C SER A 360 17.35 27.36 -11.94
N VAL A 361 17.67 26.90 -13.15
CA VAL A 361 19.03 27.04 -13.70
C VAL A 361 19.09 28.35 -14.48
N ARG A 362 20.04 29.21 -14.12
CA ARG A 362 20.29 30.48 -14.81
C ARG A 362 21.65 30.41 -15.48
N LEU A 363 21.65 30.57 -16.79
CA LEU A 363 22.83 30.78 -17.62
C LEU A 363 22.82 32.25 -18.13
N PRO A 364 23.97 32.80 -18.54
CA PRO A 364 24.01 34.15 -19.13
C PRO A 364 22.98 34.24 -20.28
N GLY A 365 21.98 35.14 -20.10
CA GLY A 365 20.90 35.36 -21.07
C GLY A 365 19.77 34.30 -21.11
N ILE A 366 19.85 33.18 -20.35
CA ILE A 366 18.85 32.11 -20.41
C ILE A 366 18.43 31.68 -19.00
N LYS A 367 17.12 31.73 -18.70
CA LYS A 367 16.53 31.14 -17.49
C LYS A 367 15.79 29.85 -17.86
N ILE A 368 16.27 28.72 -17.35
CA ILE A 368 15.67 27.40 -17.59
C ILE A 368 14.78 27.06 -16.39
N THR A 369 13.47 26.98 -16.64
CA THR A 369 12.46 26.67 -15.62
C THR A 369 11.53 25.53 -16.04
N SER A 370 11.49 25.17 -17.34
CA SER A 370 10.54 24.19 -17.86
C SER A 370 11.18 22.80 -17.91
N LEU A 371 10.75 21.91 -17.03
CA LEU A 371 11.18 20.49 -17.00
C LEU A 371 10.85 19.79 -18.33
N SER A 372 9.63 20.03 -18.87
CA SER A 372 9.18 19.37 -20.11
C SER A 372 10.09 19.70 -21.31
N ARG A 373 10.52 20.97 -21.42
CA ARG A 373 11.44 21.36 -22.52
C ARG A 373 12.81 20.71 -22.38
N VAL A 374 13.34 20.63 -21.15
CA VAL A 374 14.64 19.99 -20.92
C VAL A 374 14.56 18.49 -21.14
N LEU A 375 13.46 17.84 -20.72
CA LEU A 375 13.21 16.43 -21.02
C LEU A 375 13.14 16.16 -22.52
N LEU A 376 12.47 17.03 -23.30
CA LEU A 376 12.43 16.92 -24.76
C LEU A 376 13.83 17.04 -25.38
N VAL A 377 14.61 18.04 -24.96
CA VAL A 377 15.99 18.22 -25.45
C VAL A 377 16.85 16.99 -25.10
N ASN A 378 16.71 16.47 -23.88
CA ASN A 378 17.43 15.26 -23.43
C ASN A 378 17.01 14.03 -24.26
N ALA A 379 15.72 13.85 -24.52
CA ALA A 379 15.21 12.75 -25.34
C ALA A 379 15.69 12.82 -26.79
N VAL A 380 15.68 14.03 -27.40
CA VAL A 380 16.21 14.25 -28.75
C VAL A 380 17.73 13.99 -28.80
N ALA A 381 18.50 14.47 -27.82
CA ALA A 381 19.93 14.20 -27.73
C ALA A 381 20.21 12.70 -27.53
N LEU A 382 19.43 12.00 -26.72
CA LEU A 382 19.53 10.54 -26.54
C LEU A 382 19.23 9.81 -27.87
N ALA A 383 18.15 10.17 -28.56
CA ALA A 383 17.80 9.61 -29.86
C ALA A 383 18.94 9.86 -30.90
N ALA A 384 19.50 11.06 -30.92
CA ALA A 384 20.63 11.38 -31.80
C ALA A 384 21.90 10.55 -31.49
N VAL A 385 22.20 10.33 -30.19
CA VAL A 385 23.32 9.44 -29.80
C VAL A 385 23.05 8.00 -30.22
N MET A 386 21.82 7.53 -30.03
CA MET A 386 21.39 6.15 -30.38
C MET A 386 21.42 5.92 -31.90
N THR A 387 21.06 6.92 -32.71
CA THR A 387 21.12 6.83 -34.18
C THR A 387 22.54 6.94 -34.70
N ALA A 388 23.35 7.81 -34.11
CA ALA A 388 24.73 8.06 -34.54
C ALA A 388 25.73 6.99 -34.09
N SER A 389 25.42 6.15 -33.11
CA SER A 389 26.33 5.15 -32.56
C SER A 389 25.69 3.78 -32.38
N ASN A 390 26.04 2.85 -33.27
CA ASN A 390 25.64 1.45 -33.16
C ASN A 390 26.08 0.84 -31.81
N ARG A 391 27.28 1.22 -31.33
CA ARG A 391 27.82 0.77 -30.04
C ARG A 391 26.93 1.18 -28.87
N VAL A 392 26.47 2.45 -28.84
CA VAL A 392 25.58 2.94 -27.81
C VAL A 392 24.22 2.26 -27.91
N ARG A 393 23.68 2.11 -29.10
CA ARG A 393 22.39 1.43 -29.32
C ARG A 393 22.41 -0.02 -28.85
N GLU A 394 23.44 -0.78 -29.18
CA GLU A 394 23.58 -2.17 -28.75
C GLU A 394 23.86 -2.29 -27.24
N ALA A 395 24.62 -1.35 -26.66
CA ALA A 395 24.79 -1.28 -25.20
C ALA A 395 23.50 -0.96 -24.49
N ALA A 396 22.71 0.00 -24.98
CA ALA A 396 21.39 0.34 -24.42
C ALA A 396 20.42 -0.84 -24.54
N LYS A 397 20.35 -1.51 -25.69
CA LYS A 397 19.54 -2.71 -25.91
C LYS A 397 19.92 -3.83 -24.93
N ARG A 398 21.22 -4.12 -24.79
CA ARG A 398 21.71 -5.12 -23.84
C ARG A 398 21.35 -4.76 -22.39
N TRP A 399 21.48 -3.47 -22.02
CA TRP A 399 21.11 -3.00 -20.68
C TRP A 399 19.61 -3.12 -20.44
N LEU A 400 18.76 -2.68 -21.36
CA LEU A 400 17.30 -2.80 -21.26
C LEU A 400 16.83 -4.26 -21.14
N LEU A 401 17.53 -5.19 -21.80
CA LEU A 401 17.24 -6.62 -21.71
C LEU A 401 17.94 -7.29 -20.52
N SER A 402 18.71 -6.57 -19.73
CA SER A 402 19.31 -7.07 -18.50
C SER A 402 18.34 -6.98 -17.32
N ARG A 403 18.56 -7.79 -16.27
CA ARG A 403 17.82 -7.70 -15.02
C ARG A 403 17.97 -6.32 -14.36
N ALA A 404 19.17 -5.76 -14.43
CA ALA A 404 19.45 -4.41 -13.91
C ALA A 404 18.60 -3.34 -14.60
N GLY A 405 18.53 -3.38 -15.94
CA GLY A 405 17.72 -2.44 -16.73
C GLY A 405 16.24 -2.55 -16.41
N LEU A 406 15.70 -3.78 -16.34
CA LEU A 406 14.30 -4.02 -16.00
C LEU A 406 13.96 -3.44 -14.63
N PHE A 407 14.68 -3.83 -13.56
CA PHE A 407 14.36 -3.37 -12.21
C PHE A 407 14.61 -1.88 -12.00
N SER A 408 15.60 -1.29 -12.72
CA SER A 408 15.77 0.18 -12.76
C SER A 408 14.58 0.86 -13.43
N GLY A 409 14.03 0.29 -14.50
CA GLY A 409 12.80 0.77 -15.14
C GLY A 409 11.59 0.69 -14.22
N ILE A 410 11.45 -0.39 -13.44
CA ILE A 410 10.37 -0.54 -12.43
C ILE A 410 10.50 0.54 -11.34
N VAL A 411 11.72 0.79 -10.82
CA VAL A 411 11.94 1.87 -9.84
C VAL A 411 11.55 3.23 -10.42
N LEU A 412 12.03 3.53 -11.63
CA LEU A 412 11.71 4.80 -12.31
C LEU A 412 10.20 4.98 -12.52
N PHE A 413 9.52 3.94 -13.02
CA PHE A 413 8.07 3.94 -13.19
C PHE A 413 7.36 4.24 -11.87
N ALA A 414 7.71 3.52 -10.80
CA ALA A 414 7.07 3.68 -9.49
C ALA A 414 7.31 5.08 -8.90
N VAL A 415 8.52 5.62 -9.00
CA VAL A 415 8.85 6.97 -8.53
C VAL A 415 8.06 8.03 -9.31
N VAL A 416 7.99 7.92 -10.63
CA VAL A 416 7.24 8.87 -11.46
C VAL A 416 5.74 8.80 -11.16
N MET A 417 5.19 7.60 -11.00
CA MET A 417 3.78 7.40 -10.64
C MET A 417 3.45 7.96 -9.25
N SER A 418 4.40 7.90 -8.29
CA SER A 418 4.18 8.40 -6.94
C SER A 418 3.95 9.91 -6.86
N PHE A 419 4.49 10.67 -7.80
CA PHE A 419 4.31 12.13 -7.84
C PHE A 419 2.88 12.57 -8.15
N GLY A 420 2.02 11.64 -8.59
CA GLY A 420 0.63 11.95 -8.92
C GLY A 420 0.47 12.90 -10.10
N PRO A 421 -0.64 13.65 -10.19
CA PRO A 421 -0.95 14.46 -11.37
C PRO A 421 0.09 15.54 -11.70
N GLU A 422 0.67 16.15 -10.66
CA GLU A 422 1.71 17.20 -10.81
C GLU A 422 2.97 16.81 -10.07
N ILE A 423 4.13 17.08 -10.66
CA ILE A 423 5.41 16.92 -9.95
C ILE A 423 5.66 18.16 -9.13
N ARG A 424 5.83 18.00 -7.81
CA ARG A 424 6.09 19.10 -6.88
C ARG A 424 7.39 18.91 -6.11
N ALA A 425 8.07 20.02 -5.83
CA ALA A 425 9.27 20.09 -4.99
C ALA A 425 9.07 21.14 -3.90
N LYS A 426 9.04 20.74 -2.63
CA LYS A 426 8.67 21.56 -1.47
C LYS A 426 7.36 22.32 -1.71
N GLY A 427 6.35 21.60 -2.19
CA GLY A 427 5.02 22.12 -2.47
C GLY A 427 4.90 22.98 -3.75
N ARG A 428 6.00 23.34 -4.40
CA ARG A 428 5.98 24.14 -5.65
C ARG A 428 5.88 23.23 -6.86
N THR A 429 5.00 23.53 -7.80
CA THR A 429 4.84 22.78 -9.05
C THR A 429 6.07 22.93 -9.94
N VAL A 430 6.73 21.81 -10.25
CA VAL A 430 7.86 21.69 -11.19
C VAL A 430 7.37 21.30 -12.57
N ALA A 431 6.35 20.42 -12.64
CA ALA A 431 5.66 20.04 -13.86
C ALA A 431 4.17 19.85 -13.58
N SER A 432 3.33 20.46 -14.41
CA SER A 432 1.87 20.46 -14.27
C SER A 432 1.21 19.18 -14.81
N HIS A 433 1.90 18.40 -15.61
CA HIS A 433 1.42 17.12 -16.16
C HIS A 433 2.48 16.05 -15.96
N SER A 434 2.09 14.94 -15.36
CA SER A 434 2.95 13.79 -15.13
C SER A 434 2.47 12.57 -15.92
N LEU A 435 3.24 11.49 -15.88
CA LEU A 435 2.79 10.20 -16.41
C LEU A 435 1.51 9.74 -15.69
N TYR A 436 1.38 9.98 -14.38
CA TYR A 436 0.18 9.64 -13.62
C TYR A 436 -1.07 10.38 -14.15
N ALA A 437 -0.95 11.67 -14.49
CA ALA A 437 -2.08 12.42 -15.06
C ALA A 437 -2.62 11.76 -16.32
N MET A 438 -1.74 11.28 -17.20
CA MET A 438 -2.15 10.54 -18.40
C MET A 438 -2.88 9.25 -18.04
N PHE A 439 -2.41 8.47 -17.06
CA PHE A 439 -3.11 7.26 -16.60
C PHE A 439 -4.47 7.61 -15.97
N PHE A 440 -4.54 8.68 -15.19
CA PHE A 440 -5.78 9.15 -14.58
C PHE A 440 -6.86 9.48 -15.62
N GLU A 441 -6.47 10.04 -16.77
CA GLU A 441 -7.39 10.43 -17.84
C GLU A 441 -7.82 9.26 -18.72
N VAL A 442 -6.92 8.29 -19.00
CA VAL A 442 -7.14 7.26 -20.03
C VAL A 442 -7.32 5.85 -19.47
N ALA A 443 -6.74 5.53 -18.30
CA ALA A 443 -6.72 4.17 -17.79
C ALA A 443 -7.87 3.94 -16.79
N PRO A 444 -8.79 2.97 -17.07
CA PRO A 444 -9.91 2.70 -16.19
C PRO A 444 -9.48 2.42 -14.74
N GLY A 445 -10.13 3.05 -13.77
CA GLY A 445 -9.92 2.87 -12.35
C GLY A 445 -8.84 3.79 -11.73
N PHE A 446 -7.96 4.42 -12.53
CA PHE A 446 -6.98 5.38 -11.99
C PHE A 446 -7.63 6.63 -11.40
N ASP A 447 -8.81 7.02 -11.88
CA ASP A 447 -9.64 8.08 -11.33
C ASP A 447 -10.25 7.75 -9.95
N GLY A 448 -10.14 6.50 -9.51
CA GLY A 448 -10.47 6.02 -8.16
C GLY A 448 -9.28 6.05 -7.18
N VAL A 449 -8.05 6.19 -7.68
CA VAL A 449 -6.83 6.18 -6.86
C VAL A 449 -6.71 7.48 -6.06
N ARG A 450 -6.78 7.37 -4.75
CA ARG A 450 -6.63 8.51 -3.83
C ARG A 450 -5.16 8.86 -3.57
N VAL A 451 -4.28 7.85 -3.45
CA VAL A 451 -2.91 7.98 -2.92
C VAL A 451 -1.87 7.44 -3.90
N PRO A 452 -1.43 8.26 -4.89
CA PRO A 452 -0.36 7.87 -5.82
C PRO A 452 0.97 7.52 -5.15
N ALA A 453 1.28 8.14 -4.01
CA ALA A 453 2.51 7.91 -3.25
C ALA A 453 2.74 6.43 -2.90
N ARG A 454 1.67 5.62 -2.78
CA ARG A 454 1.74 4.17 -2.48
C ARG A 454 2.37 3.32 -3.59
N SER A 455 2.55 3.85 -4.79
CA SER A 455 3.38 3.21 -5.82
C SER A 455 4.85 3.03 -5.39
N ALA A 456 5.31 3.76 -4.36
CA ALA A 456 6.64 3.59 -3.75
C ALA A 456 6.91 2.16 -3.24
N THR A 457 5.88 1.38 -2.89
CA THR A 457 6.04 -0.05 -2.56
C THR A 457 6.60 -0.85 -3.74
N ILE A 458 6.15 -0.54 -4.95
CA ILE A 458 6.67 -1.16 -6.19
C ILE A 458 8.10 -0.68 -6.46
N GLY A 459 8.38 0.59 -6.15
CA GLY A 459 9.74 1.13 -6.17
C GLY A 459 10.66 0.37 -5.20
N THR A 460 10.18 0.07 -4.01
CA THR A 460 10.90 -0.72 -3.00
C THR A 460 11.16 -2.15 -3.47
N LEU A 461 10.20 -2.80 -4.15
CA LEU A 461 10.41 -4.11 -4.79
C LEU A 461 11.55 -4.07 -5.82
N GLY A 462 11.56 -3.05 -6.68
CA GLY A 462 12.62 -2.84 -7.66
C GLY A 462 13.99 -2.58 -7.02
N LEU A 463 14.05 -1.71 -6.01
CA LEU A 463 15.27 -1.43 -5.24
C LEU A 463 15.81 -2.68 -4.52
N ALA A 464 14.93 -3.48 -3.91
CA ALA A 464 15.30 -4.72 -3.24
C ALA A 464 15.88 -5.77 -4.23
N ALA A 465 15.30 -5.87 -5.43
CA ALA A 465 15.83 -6.73 -6.48
C ALA A 465 17.22 -6.25 -6.94
N LEU A 466 17.38 -4.95 -7.15
CA LEU A 466 18.68 -4.36 -7.51
C LEU A 466 19.71 -4.52 -6.38
N ALA A 467 19.32 -4.37 -5.12
CA ALA A 467 20.20 -4.61 -3.97
C ALA A 467 20.69 -6.07 -3.90
N ALA A 468 19.77 -7.03 -4.15
CA ALA A 468 20.15 -8.44 -4.28
C ALA A 468 21.16 -8.65 -5.43
N LEU A 469 20.92 -8.02 -6.61
CA LEU A 469 21.87 -8.08 -7.74
C LEU A 469 23.22 -7.46 -7.37
N GLY A 470 23.24 -6.35 -6.61
CA GLY A 470 24.45 -5.69 -6.13
C GLY A 470 25.31 -6.60 -5.25
N VAL A 471 24.69 -7.25 -4.26
CA VAL A 471 25.38 -8.24 -3.42
C VAL A 471 25.77 -9.49 -4.22
N GLY A 472 24.89 -9.94 -5.13
CA GLY A 472 25.16 -11.08 -6.02
C GLY A 472 26.40 -10.90 -6.91
N ALA A 473 26.72 -9.65 -7.26
CA ALA A 473 27.90 -9.30 -8.06
C ALA A 473 29.23 -9.25 -7.27
N ILE A 474 29.18 -9.34 -5.94
CA ILE A 474 30.39 -9.39 -5.08
C ILE A 474 31.09 -10.74 -5.25
N ASP A 475 32.42 -10.75 -5.17
CA ASP A 475 33.22 -11.97 -5.18
C ASP A 475 32.69 -12.99 -4.15
N ARG A 476 32.58 -14.25 -4.59
CA ARG A 476 32.02 -15.34 -3.78
C ARG A 476 32.66 -15.45 -2.38
N ARG A 477 33.96 -15.18 -2.26
CA ARG A 477 34.68 -15.27 -0.97
C ARG A 477 34.26 -14.20 0.04
N ARG A 478 33.81 -13.02 -0.44
CA ARG A 478 33.42 -11.87 0.40
C ARG A 478 31.91 -11.69 0.48
N ARG A 479 31.15 -12.38 -0.37
CA ARG A 479 29.70 -12.16 -0.54
C ARG A 479 28.91 -12.40 0.73
N ASP A 480 29.19 -13.47 1.44
CA ASP A 480 28.44 -13.82 2.66
C ASP A 480 28.68 -12.79 3.77
N ALA A 481 29.94 -12.38 3.98
CA ALA A 481 30.28 -11.32 4.92
C ALA A 481 29.67 -9.96 4.53
N ALA A 482 29.74 -9.60 3.24
CA ALA A 482 29.13 -8.39 2.73
C ALA A 482 27.61 -8.43 2.83
N GLY A 483 26.98 -9.59 2.60
CA GLY A 483 25.56 -9.79 2.76
C GLY A 483 25.12 -9.64 4.22
N LEU A 484 25.88 -10.19 5.18
CA LEU A 484 25.61 -10.01 6.61
C LEU A 484 25.74 -8.54 7.03
N ALA A 485 26.81 -7.87 6.63
CA ALA A 485 27.01 -6.45 6.93
C ALA A 485 25.90 -5.58 6.31
N ALA A 486 25.55 -5.81 5.07
CA ALA A 486 24.46 -5.11 4.39
C ALA A 486 23.10 -5.36 5.08
N GLY A 487 22.82 -6.61 5.45
CA GLY A 487 21.60 -6.96 6.18
C GLY A 487 21.51 -6.28 7.54
N ALA A 488 22.61 -6.25 8.30
CA ALA A 488 22.69 -5.57 9.58
C ALA A 488 22.48 -4.04 9.42
N LEU A 489 23.07 -3.42 8.40
CA LEU A 489 22.88 -1.99 8.11
C LEU A 489 21.44 -1.67 7.72
N ILE A 490 20.79 -2.50 6.86
CA ILE A 490 19.39 -2.32 6.51
C ILE A 490 18.50 -2.35 7.75
N LEU A 491 18.71 -3.34 8.64
CA LEU A 491 17.95 -3.43 9.89
C LEU A 491 18.20 -2.23 10.81
N LEU A 492 19.46 -1.79 10.94
CA LEU A 492 19.83 -0.61 11.74
C LEU A 492 19.11 0.65 11.23
N GLU A 493 19.07 0.84 9.92
CA GLU A 493 18.37 1.98 9.29
C GLU A 493 16.85 1.94 9.46
N ALA A 494 16.29 0.77 9.72
CA ALA A 494 14.85 0.55 9.84
C ALA A 494 14.38 0.42 11.31
N ILE A 495 15.26 0.51 12.30
CA ILE A 495 14.86 0.40 13.70
C ILE A 495 13.85 1.48 14.07
N ALA A 496 12.67 1.03 14.50
CA ALA A 496 11.61 1.86 15.08
C ALA A 496 11.05 1.19 16.36
N VAL A 497 11.92 0.47 17.07
CA VAL A 497 11.56 -0.31 18.28
C VAL A 497 11.80 0.53 19.53
N PRO A 498 10.82 0.61 20.47
CA PRO A 498 9.48 0.00 20.40
C PRO A 498 8.59 0.67 19.35
N ILE A 499 7.83 -0.14 18.57
CA ILE A 499 6.87 0.47 17.66
C ILE A 499 5.72 1.13 18.45
N PRO A 500 5.12 2.22 17.93
CA PRO A 500 3.97 2.82 18.58
C PRO A 500 2.79 1.84 18.63
N LEU A 501 2.10 1.77 19.78
CA LEU A 501 0.89 0.97 19.98
C LEU A 501 -0.20 1.84 20.55
N ASN A 502 -1.45 1.53 20.21
CA ASN A 502 -2.66 2.08 20.82
C ASN A 502 -2.71 3.62 20.84
N GLN A 503 -2.21 4.26 19.81
CA GLN A 503 -2.23 5.72 19.74
C GLN A 503 -3.61 6.25 19.32
N ASN A 504 -4.01 7.37 19.89
CA ASN A 504 -5.13 8.14 19.37
C ASN A 504 -4.63 9.09 18.29
N SER A 505 -5.31 9.14 17.17
CA SER A 505 -4.97 10.09 16.11
C SER A 505 -5.37 11.51 16.55
N THR A 506 -4.41 12.42 16.56
CA THR A 506 -4.66 13.86 16.81
C THR A 506 -5.36 14.56 15.64
N GLN A 507 -5.46 13.90 14.49
CA GLN A 507 -6.15 14.45 13.31
C GLN A 507 -7.68 14.50 13.47
N TYR A 508 -8.21 13.78 14.45
CA TYR A 508 -9.64 13.56 14.65
C TYR A 508 -10.13 14.12 16.00
N SER A 509 -9.59 15.22 16.46
CA SER A 509 -10.12 15.89 17.66
C SER A 509 -11.10 16.98 17.28
N GLN A 510 -12.30 16.97 17.89
CA GLN A 510 -13.29 18.03 17.74
C GLN A 510 -13.46 18.80 19.06
N PRO A 511 -13.62 20.13 19.01
CA PRO A 511 -14.04 20.92 20.17
C PRO A 511 -15.37 20.39 20.71
N GLY A 512 -15.50 20.36 22.02
CA GLY A 512 -16.73 19.88 22.70
C GLY A 512 -16.82 18.37 22.90
N LEU A 513 -15.84 17.58 22.43
CA LEU A 513 -15.74 16.15 22.69
C LEU A 513 -14.67 15.83 23.75
N ALA A 514 -14.93 14.80 24.54
CA ALA A 514 -13.99 14.29 25.52
C ALA A 514 -12.83 13.53 24.84
N PRO A 515 -11.64 13.47 25.46
CA PRO A 515 -10.53 12.66 24.97
C PRO A 515 -10.91 11.18 24.83
N LEU A 516 -10.50 10.57 23.73
CA LEU A 516 -10.74 9.15 23.48
C LEU A 516 -9.90 8.27 24.42
N PRO A 517 -10.45 7.10 24.84
CA PRO A 517 -9.65 6.12 25.56
C PRO A 517 -8.46 5.63 24.72
N SER A 518 -7.31 5.43 25.37
CA SER A 518 -6.09 4.86 24.77
C SER A 518 -6.09 3.33 24.71
N SER A 519 -7.27 2.70 24.81
CA SER A 519 -7.46 1.26 24.73
C SER A 519 -8.81 0.92 24.14
N ILE A 520 -8.96 -0.31 23.66
CA ILE A 520 -10.22 -0.90 23.21
C ILE A 520 -10.58 -2.01 24.17
N ALA A 521 -11.77 -1.90 24.77
CA ALA A 521 -12.31 -2.94 25.64
C ALA A 521 -12.85 -4.12 24.80
N LEU A 522 -12.46 -5.34 25.15
CA LEU A 522 -12.76 -6.57 24.43
C LEU A 522 -13.48 -7.61 25.27
N GLY A 523 -14.14 -8.57 24.64
CA GLY A 523 -14.76 -9.69 25.32
C GLY A 523 -15.76 -9.22 26.40
N SER A 524 -15.59 -9.69 27.61
CA SER A 524 -16.46 -9.34 28.76
C SER A 524 -16.30 -7.89 29.24
N THR A 525 -15.21 -7.20 28.89
CA THR A 525 -14.96 -5.81 29.29
C THR A 525 -15.50 -4.79 28.29
N ALA A 526 -16.03 -5.23 27.14
CA ALA A 526 -16.66 -4.31 26.18
C ALA A 526 -17.86 -3.59 26.81
N PRO A 527 -18.20 -2.35 26.38
CA PRO A 527 -19.30 -1.59 26.95
C PRO A 527 -20.60 -2.36 26.96
N GLU A 528 -21.31 -2.32 28.11
CA GLU A 528 -22.50 -3.12 28.33
C GLU A 528 -23.65 -2.77 27.37
N VAL A 529 -23.70 -1.55 26.89
CA VAL A 529 -24.68 -1.08 25.91
C VAL A 529 -24.71 -2.00 24.69
N TYR A 530 -23.56 -2.48 24.19
CA TYR A 530 -23.51 -3.36 23.03
C TYR A 530 -24.02 -4.78 23.31
N ARG A 531 -24.00 -5.23 24.57
CA ARG A 531 -24.69 -6.45 24.97
C ARG A 531 -26.21 -6.27 24.93
N PHE A 532 -26.73 -5.14 25.39
CA PHE A 532 -28.14 -4.81 25.27
C PHE A 532 -28.58 -4.71 23.81
N VAL A 533 -27.77 -4.08 22.93
CA VAL A 533 -28.07 -3.98 21.51
C VAL A 533 -28.28 -5.34 20.83
N THR A 534 -27.65 -6.41 21.32
CA THR A 534 -27.93 -7.78 20.80
C THR A 534 -29.39 -8.22 21.04
N THR A 535 -30.06 -7.66 22.01
CA THR A 535 -31.47 -7.99 22.34
C THR A 535 -32.49 -7.23 21.49
N LEU A 536 -32.07 -6.14 20.83
CA LEU A 536 -32.92 -5.38 19.92
C LEU A 536 -33.30 -6.21 18.68
N PRO A 537 -34.43 -5.92 18.01
CA PRO A 537 -34.83 -6.59 16.80
C PRO A 537 -33.72 -6.58 15.73
N ALA A 538 -33.66 -7.60 14.87
CA ALA A 538 -32.67 -7.66 13.79
C ALA A 538 -32.82 -6.49 12.78
N SER A 539 -34.01 -5.91 12.68
CA SER A 539 -34.32 -4.74 11.85
C SER A 539 -33.92 -3.41 12.49
N ALA A 540 -33.41 -3.39 13.72
CA ALA A 540 -32.99 -2.16 14.39
C ALA A 540 -31.84 -1.50 13.61
N VAL A 541 -31.95 -0.18 13.44
CA VAL A 541 -30.93 0.68 12.84
C VAL A 541 -30.50 1.69 13.89
N LEU A 542 -29.20 1.75 14.14
CA LEU A 542 -28.63 2.54 15.23
C LEU A 542 -28.02 3.85 14.71
N LEU A 543 -28.24 4.92 15.45
CA LEU A 543 -27.53 6.19 15.35
C LEU A 543 -26.74 6.39 16.64
N GLU A 544 -25.42 6.27 16.60
CA GLU A 544 -24.56 6.46 17.78
C GLU A 544 -24.00 7.89 17.80
N LEU A 545 -24.01 8.52 18.96
CA LEU A 545 -23.64 9.91 19.16
C LEU A 545 -22.51 10.03 20.22
N PRO A 546 -21.41 10.77 19.91
CA PRO A 546 -21.21 11.72 18.81
C PRO A 546 -21.05 11.07 17.44
N LEU A 547 -21.54 11.75 16.37
CA LEU A 547 -21.51 11.29 14.99
C LEU A 547 -20.56 12.14 14.16
N GLY A 548 -19.90 11.52 13.17
CA GLY A 548 -19.12 12.21 12.14
C GLY A 548 -17.71 12.57 12.59
N GLU A 549 -17.30 12.14 13.78
CA GLU A 549 -15.91 12.14 14.18
C GLU A 549 -15.33 10.74 13.92
N PRO A 550 -14.42 10.59 12.96
CA PRO A 550 -13.91 9.27 12.54
C PRO A 550 -13.43 8.39 13.69
N ALA A 551 -12.81 8.98 14.70
CA ALA A 551 -12.27 8.23 15.83
C ALA A 551 -13.36 7.57 16.70
N PHE A 552 -14.55 8.16 16.77
CA PHE A 552 -15.72 7.57 17.43
C PHE A 552 -16.44 6.59 16.49
N ASP A 553 -16.73 7.01 15.25
CA ASP A 553 -17.43 6.17 14.27
C ASP A 553 -16.72 4.83 14.02
N ILE A 554 -15.38 4.82 13.93
CA ILE A 554 -14.58 3.59 13.80
C ILE A 554 -14.76 2.67 15.02
N ARG A 555 -14.85 3.22 16.24
CA ARG A 555 -15.07 2.44 17.45
C ARG A 555 -16.46 1.82 17.46
N TYR A 556 -17.50 2.57 17.03
CA TYR A 556 -18.87 2.04 16.90
C TYR A 556 -18.92 0.91 15.87
N MET A 557 -18.28 1.10 14.72
CA MET A 557 -18.13 0.04 13.73
C MET A 557 -17.45 -1.20 14.32
N PHE A 558 -16.34 -1.01 15.05
CA PHE A 558 -15.63 -2.13 15.68
C PHE A 558 -16.53 -2.86 16.69
N TYR A 559 -17.24 -2.15 17.56
CA TYR A 559 -18.17 -2.76 18.51
C TYR A 559 -19.38 -3.39 17.84
N SER A 560 -19.81 -2.93 16.66
CA SER A 560 -20.89 -3.54 15.90
C SER A 560 -20.62 -5.00 15.50
N THR A 561 -19.35 -5.44 15.49
CA THR A 561 -18.98 -6.86 15.31
C THR A 561 -19.62 -7.81 16.32
N ARG A 562 -20.16 -7.29 17.43
CA ARG A 562 -20.82 -8.07 18.48
C ARG A 562 -22.29 -8.32 18.20
N HIS A 563 -22.96 -7.45 17.43
CA HIS A 563 -24.41 -7.49 17.24
C HIS A 563 -24.88 -7.44 15.79
N TRP A 564 -24.05 -6.93 14.88
CA TRP A 564 -24.32 -6.77 13.44
C TRP A 564 -25.64 -6.04 13.11
N ARG A 565 -26.15 -5.19 14.05
CA ARG A 565 -27.24 -4.27 13.72
C ARG A 565 -26.73 -3.21 12.77
N LYS A 566 -27.60 -2.71 11.89
CA LYS A 566 -27.25 -1.65 10.95
C LYS A 566 -26.91 -0.36 11.69
N LEU A 567 -25.89 0.34 11.23
CA LEU A 567 -25.46 1.64 11.72
C LEU A 567 -25.71 2.71 10.66
N VAL A 568 -26.25 3.85 11.10
CA VAL A 568 -26.20 5.09 10.30
C VAL A 568 -24.76 5.61 10.27
N ASN A 569 -24.06 5.50 11.40
CA ASN A 569 -22.65 5.87 11.55
C ASN A 569 -21.73 5.07 10.64
N SER A 570 -20.65 5.70 10.19
CA SER A 570 -19.54 4.99 9.61
C SER A 570 -18.32 5.85 9.35
N TYR A 571 -17.22 5.12 9.11
CA TYR A 571 -15.98 5.61 8.50
C TYR A 571 -15.59 4.69 7.34
N SER A 572 -15.20 5.29 6.21
CA SER A 572 -14.69 4.53 5.08
C SER A 572 -13.86 5.43 4.15
N GLY A 573 -13.34 4.87 3.06
CA GLY A 573 -12.63 5.61 2.01
C GLY A 573 -13.47 6.69 1.32
N GLY A 574 -14.77 6.65 1.44
CA GLY A 574 -15.74 7.65 0.99
C GLY A 574 -17.01 7.60 1.84
N ALA A 575 -17.90 8.56 1.68
CA ALA A 575 -19.18 8.61 2.37
C ALA A 575 -20.30 9.05 1.40
N PRO A 576 -21.56 8.66 1.65
CA PRO A 576 -22.72 9.20 0.94
C PRO A 576 -22.87 10.71 1.20
N GLN A 577 -23.50 11.43 0.26
CA GLN A 577 -23.65 12.88 0.38
C GLN A 577 -24.56 13.30 1.55
N ASP A 578 -25.61 12.55 1.79
CA ASP A 578 -26.56 12.75 2.91
C ASP A 578 -25.92 12.55 4.28
N TYR A 579 -24.92 11.64 4.37
CA TYR A 579 -24.16 11.45 5.61
C TYR A 579 -23.39 12.73 6.01
N GLY A 580 -22.79 13.42 5.04
CA GLY A 580 -22.14 14.72 5.28
C GLY A 580 -23.11 15.79 5.81
N ALA A 581 -24.32 15.84 5.26
CA ALA A 581 -25.36 16.77 5.71
C ALA A 581 -25.84 16.45 7.13
N LEU A 582 -26.00 15.15 7.46
CA LEU A 582 -26.36 14.67 8.80
C LEU A 582 -25.29 15.05 9.83
N THR A 583 -24.02 14.75 9.55
CA THR A 583 -22.91 15.07 10.46
C THR A 583 -22.82 16.57 10.73
N GLU A 584 -22.97 17.40 9.71
CA GLU A 584 -22.92 18.85 9.86
C GLU A 584 -24.10 19.40 10.67
N SER A 585 -25.31 18.85 10.48
CA SER A 585 -26.49 19.27 11.25
C SER A 585 -26.41 18.90 12.74
N LEU A 586 -25.75 17.78 13.07
CA LEU A 586 -25.60 17.31 14.45
C LEU A 586 -24.44 17.96 15.21
N LYS A 587 -23.54 18.66 14.53
CA LYS A 587 -22.53 19.51 15.19
C LYS A 587 -23.14 20.76 15.85
N ASP A 588 -24.27 21.21 15.38
CA ASP A 588 -24.89 22.49 15.75
C ASP A 588 -26.32 22.31 16.29
N VAL A 589 -26.53 21.25 17.07
CA VAL A 589 -27.85 20.93 17.64
C VAL A 589 -28.37 22.06 18.51
N GLU A 590 -27.51 22.72 19.31
CA GLU A 590 -27.94 23.78 20.24
C GLU A 590 -28.46 25.03 19.51
N SER A 591 -27.87 25.41 18.39
CA SER A 591 -28.28 26.60 17.63
C SER A 591 -29.33 26.31 16.58
N ARG A 592 -29.42 25.06 16.08
CA ARG A 592 -30.41 24.66 15.05
C ARG A 592 -31.10 23.35 15.36
N PRO A 593 -31.82 23.26 16.51
CA PRO A 593 -32.37 22.00 17.00
C PRO A 593 -33.44 21.39 16.08
N ASP A 594 -34.24 22.20 15.39
CA ASP A 594 -35.27 21.68 14.47
C ASP A 594 -34.66 21.08 13.20
N ARG A 595 -33.62 21.71 12.67
CA ARG A 595 -32.89 21.18 11.52
C ARG A 595 -32.22 19.85 11.86
N ALA A 596 -31.55 19.77 13.01
CA ALA A 596 -30.92 18.53 13.48
C ALA A 596 -31.93 17.39 13.60
N TRP A 597 -33.11 17.69 14.21
CA TRP A 597 -34.17 16.70 14.34
C TRP A 597 -34.73 16.24 13.00
N GLU A 598 -35.01 17.17 12.10
CA GLU A 598 -35.51 16.84 10.75
C GLU A 598 -34.50 15.96 10.00
N THR A 599 -33.21 16.23 10.11
CA THR A 599 -32.17 15.42 9.47
C THR A 599 -32.11 14.01 10.07
N ILE A 600 -32.27 13.85 11.40
CA ILE A 600 -32.41 12.52 12.03
C ILE A 600 -33.63 11.78 11.48
N ARG A 601 -34.77 12.44 11.35
CA ARG A 601 -36.02 11.83 10.83
C ARG A 601 -35.91 11.37 9.37
N GLN A 602 -35.02 11.96 8.61
CA GLN A 602 -34.72 11.54 7.24
C GLN A 602 -33.86 10.28 7.18
N THR A 603 -33.23 9.88 8.30
CA THR A 603 -32.51 8.60 8.39
C THR A 603 -33.49 7.45 8.62
N THR A 604 -32.97 6.23 8.47
CA THR A 604 -33.72 5.01 8.83
C THR A 604 -33.50 4.58 10.28
N ALA A 605 -32.88 5.43 11.11
CA ALA A 605 -32.57 5.11 12.49
C ALA A 605 -33.85 4.83 13.31
N THR A 606 -33.84 3.71 14.00
CA THR A 606 -34.91 3.32 14.94
C THR A 606 -34.53 3.57 16.39
N HIS A 607 -33.24 3.60 16.67
CA HIS A 607 -32.67 3.83 17.98
C HIS A 607 -31.51 4.80 17.91
N ALA A 608 -31.40 5.67 18.92
CA ALA A 608 -30.19 6.48 19.12
C ALA A 608 -29.46 6.01 20.38
N ILE A 609 -28.14 5.96 20.34
CA ILE A 609 -27.28 5.71 21.49
C ILE A 609 -26.49 6.98 21.74
N VAL A 610 -26.65 7.57 22.93
CA VAL A 610 -25.87 8.75 23.34
C VAL A 610 -24.82 8.31 24.34
N HIS A 611 -23.56 8.43 23.97
CA HIS A 611 -22.41 8.21 24.84
C HIS A 611 -22.09 9.52 25.57
N GLU A 612 -22.86 9.82 26.66
CA GLU A 612 -22.81 11.12 27.34
C GLU A 612 -21.39 11.51 27.78
N ALA A 613 -20.59 10.54 28.25
CA ALA A 613 -19.21 10.77 28.66
C ALA A 613 -18.24 11.11 27.48
N SER A 614 -18.68 10.93 26.25
CA SER A 614 -17.90 11.31 25.05
C SER A 614 -18.00 12.80 24.73
N TYR A 615 -18.82 13.55 25.46
CA TYR A 615 -18.96 14.99 25.31
C TYR A 615 -18.33 15.73 26.49
N ALA A 616 -17.69 16.86 26.21
CA ALA A 616 -17.21 17.76 27.24
C ALA A 616 -18.37 18.59 27.83
N ASP A 617 -18.15 19.18 28.99
CA ASP A 617 -19.01 20.19 29.63
C ASP A 617 -20.50 19.83 29.73
N GLY A 618 -20.79 18.54 29.91
CA GLY A 618 -22.17 18.05 30.04
C GLY A 618 -23.00 18.09 28.76
N GLY A 619 -22.34 18.25 27.59
CA GLY A 619 -22.98 18.28 26.27
C GLY A 619 -23.78 17.01 25.98
N GLY A 620 -23.29 15.85 26.40
CA GLY A 620 -23.99 14.57 26.21
C GLY A 620 -25.33 14.51 26.90
N ARG A 621 -25.43 14.99 28.16
CA ARG A 621 -26.68 15.05 28.90
C ARG A 621 -27.67 16.02 28.23
N ARG A 622 -27.21 17.20 27.82
CA ARG A 622 -28.06 18.15 27.08
C ARG A 622 -28.62 17.53 25.80
N LEU A 623 -27.80 16.72 25.10
CA LEU A 623 -28.24 15.99 23.90
C LEU A 623 -29.30 14.92 24.23
N SER A 624 -29.14 14.15 25.32
CA SER A 624 -30.15 13.20 25.83
C SER A 624 -31.47 13.88 26.19
N ASP A 625 -31.42 15.00 26.89
CA ASP A 625 -32.59 15.81 27.25
C ASP A 625 -33.28 16.36 25.98
N TRP A 626 -32.51 16.81 25.01
CA TRP A 626 -33.04 17.29 23.73
C TRP A 626 -33.74 16.16 22.94
N LEU A 627 -33.16 14.96 22.84
CA LEU A 627 -33.79 13.82 22.17
C LEU A 627 -35.12 13.48 22.84
N SER A 628 -35.15 13.47 24.19
CA SER A 628 -36.38 13.23 24.97
C SER A 628 -37.44 14.29 24.67
N SER A 629 -37.07 15.57 24.58
CA SER A 629 -37.97 16.66 24.23
C SER A 629 -38.58 16.54 22.82
N ARG A 630 -37.92 15.78 21.92
CA ARG A 630 -38.39 15.48 20.57
C ARG A 630 -39.22 14.20 20.47
N GLY A 631 -39.56 13.58 21.59
CA GLY A 631 -40.39 12.37 21.65
C GLY A 631 -39.61 11.06 21.54
N ALA A 632 -38.27 11.08 21.65
CA ALA A 632 -37.51 9.86 21.83
C ALA A 632 -37.67 9.33 23.26
N HIS A 633 -37.84 8.01 23.43
CA HIS A 633 -38.01 7.36 24.72
C HIS A 633 -36.75 6.62 25.14
N GLU A 634 -36.22 6.93 26.34
CA GLU A 634 -35.12 6.17 26.93
C GLU A 634 -35.61 4.74 27.23
N VAL A 635 -34.96 3.74 26.60
CA VAL A 635 -35.30 2.31 26.74
C VAL A 635 -34.29 1.56 27.59
N ALA A 636 -33.06 2.08 27.72
CA ALA A 636 -32.03 1.51 28.60
C ALA A 636 -30.93 2.55 28.90
N ALA A 637 -30.23 2.33 30.02
CA ALA A 637 -29.10 3.14 30.46
C ALA A 637 -27.99 2.25 31.04
N PHE A 638 -26.75 2.51 30.69
CA PHE A 638 -25.56 1.78 31.14
C PHE A 638 -24.46 2.78 31.50
N GLY A 639 -24.47 3.24 32.74
CA GLY A 639 -23.63 4.35 33.18
C GLY A 639 -23.93 5.63 32.40
N SER A 640 -22.97 6.09 31.61
CA SER A 640 -23.11 7.27 30.73
C SER A 640 -23.66 6.96 29.34
N ASP A 641 -23.93 5.70 29.02
CA ASP A 641 -24.49 5.32 27.70
C ASP A 641 -26.00 5.24 27.82
N LYS A 642 -26.72 6.04 27.04
CA LYS A 642 -28.19 6.12 27.01
C LYS A 642 -28.71 5.60 25.67
N VAL A 643 -29.72 4.72 25.73
CA VAL A 643 -30.36 4.18 24.52
C VAL A 643 -31.77 4.71 24.43
N PHE A 644 -32.10 5.35 23.31
CA PHE A 644 -33.41 5.92 23.02
C PHE A 644 -34.05 5.17 21.86
N ALA A 645 -35.34 4.81 22.00
CA ALA A 645 -36.18 4.48 20.85
C ALA A 645 -36.63 5.79 20.18
N LEU A 646 -36.40 5.91 18.90
CA LEU A 646 -36.84 7.08 18.12
C LEU A 646 -38.29 6.91 17.68
N PRO A 647 -39.10 7.99 17.64
CA PRO A 647 -40.45 7.91 17.12
C PRO A 647 -40.43 7.51 15.64
N SER A 648 -41.41 6.71 15.23
CA SER A 648 -41.57 6.34 13.83
C SER A 648 -41.65 7.58 12.93
N PRO A 649 -41.02 7.58 11.74
CA PRO A 649 -40.98 8.71 10.82
C PRO A 649 -42.37 9.16 10.37
#